data_a16ce8b2fda3a1d26be97dc1a2df4fe4
#
_entry.id   a16ce8b2fda3a1d26be97dc1a2df4fe4
#
_cell.length_a   1.000
_cell.length_b   1.000
_cell.length_c   1.000
_cell.angle_alpha   90.00
_cell.angle_beta   90.00
_cell.angle_gamma   90.00
#
_symmetry.space_group_name_H-M   'P 1'
#
loop_
_entity.id
_entity.type
_entity.pdbx_description
1 polymer ?
#
loop_
_entity_poly.entity_id
_entity_poly.type
_entity_poly.pdbx_seq_one_letter_code
_entity_poly.pdbx_strand_id
1 'polypeptide(L)'
;MPKDKYIEIKGARANNLKNIDVKIPQGKFVAITGVSGSGKSSLAFDTLYAEGQRRYVESLSSYARQFLGRMSKPECDFIKGLPPAIAIEQKVISRNPRSTVGTNTEIYEYLRLLYARIGKTYSPISGQEVKRHTTEDVLACTRQYSQGTRFVILAPIHVIEGRSLGKQLEMYNQEGYARIYIKGEFVRIEDFMEQADKELLEVSGDKLRKRMQQKDEEIFLVIDRASVSDEKDDISRLMDSAETAFYEGDGACRLVFLPSNICYDFSTRFEADGMQFEEPTDNMFAFNSPLGACPTCEGFGSIIGIDEKLVIPNTSMSVYDGCVVCWRGEKMGMWLKEFIRRAAEYDFPIFKPYFELTQQQKDWLWHGLPGEKKRKQQERVSIDDFFRMVKENQYKIQYRVMLSRFRGKTICPDCHGTRLKKEANYVKIGGKSITELVEMSIVNLSEWFKKLELSEHEKEISKRLLTEITHRLQFLLDVGLGYLTLNRLSNTLSGGESQRINLTTNLGSSLVGSVYILDEPSIGLHSRDTARLIKVLKELQQLGNTVVVVEHDEEIMRAADYLIDIGPDAGRLGGRVVYAGPSSEYSTTDKAEQEKLLAEYPESYTIKYLTHNEEIKVPTSHRAWNQYIEIKGARMNNLRGIDVKIPLNVFTCVTGVSGSGKSSLIKGILYPAMRRRLDLVADAPGEYASMEGDWKSIRHVEFVDQNPIGKSTRSNPATYLKAYDAIRALFANQPLAKQMGFTPQYFSFNTEGGRCEECKGAGYVTIEMQFMADLTLTCEACKGKRFKHDILEVRYGGKDVNDVLNMTVNEAIEFFSDEKLQRNEGDFDNCRIIVNRLKPLQDVGLGYIKLGQNSSSLSGGENQRVKLAFFIGKEEQEPTLFIFDEPTTGLHFHDIKRLLHAFNALIERGHSLVVIEHNLDVIKCADYIIDLGPEGGDKGGNLVVAGTPEEVAACKTSLTGKFLR
;
A
#
# COMPACT_ATOMS: atom_id res chain seq x y z
N MET A 1 39.32 8.76 27.97
CA MET A 1 38.39 8.29 26.95
C MET A 1 37.35 7.39 27.62
N PRO A 2 36.05 7.56 27.49
CA PRO A 2 35.09 6.60 28.02
C PRO A 2 35.34 5.26 27.34
N LYS A 3 35.47 4.17 28.17
CA LYS A 3 35.57 2.81 27.63
C LYS A 3 34.41 2.55 26.68
N ASP A 4 34.69 2.22 25.42
CA ASP A 4 33.67 1.85 24.46
C ASP A 4 32.79 0.75 25.07
N LYS A 5 31.48 1.01 25.12
CA LYS A 5 30.50 0.03 25.60
C LYS A 5 30.18 -0.90 24.45
N TYR A 6 30.23 -2.19 24.67
CA TYR A 6 29.92 -3.22 23.68
C TYR A 6 28.67 -4.02 24.10
N ILE A 7 27.91 -4.46 23.11
CA ILE A 7 26.98 -5.58 23.26
C ILE A 7 27.84 -6.83 22.97
N GLU A 8 28.01 -7.68 23.96
CA GLU A 8 28.80 -8.90 23.84
C GLU A 8 27.89 -10.11 23.71
N ILE A 9 27.98 -10.80 22.56
CA ILE A 9 27.29 -12.05 22.27
C ILE A 9 28.33 -13.15 22.34
N LYS A 10 28.09 -14.18 23.15
CA LYS A 10 28.94 -15.34 23.27
C LYS A 10 28.22 -16.62 22.94
N GLY A 11 28.89 -17.44 22.12
CA GLY A 11 28.44 -18.78 21.80
C GLY A 11 27.12 -18.82 21.03
N ALA A 12 26.90 -17.93 20.08
CA ALA A 12 25.67 -17.92 19.27
C ALA A 12 25.62 -19.14 18.33
N ARG A 13 24.54 -19.91 18.42
CA ARG A 13 24.35 -21.20 17.72
C ARG A 13 22.99 -21.29 16.98
N ALA A 14 22.26 -20.19 16.91
CA ALA A 14 20.97 -20.16 16.23
C ALA A 14 21.12 -20.57 14.75
N ASN A 15 20.27 -21.49 14.30
CA ASN A 15 20.23 -22.01 12.91
C ASN A 15 21.60 -22.54 12.44
N ASN A 16 22.28 -21.83 11.54
CA ASN A 16 23.55 -22.23 10.96
C ASN A 16 24.78 -21.62 11.64
N LEU A 17 24.64 -20.80 12.67
CA LEU A 17 25.73 -20.16 13.39
C LEU A 17 26.57 -21.19 14.13
N LYS A 18 27.90 -21.07 14.01
CA LYS A 18 28.89 -22.05 14.52
C LYS A 18 29.53 -21.61 15.82
N ASN A 19 28.73 -21.41 16.88
CA ASN A 19 29.19 -21.04 18.20
C ASN A 19 30.06 -19.78 18.16
N ILE A 20 29.57 -18.73 17.54
CA ILE A 20 30.31 -17.50 17.26
C ILE A 20 30.25 -16.53 18.44
N ASP A 21 31.36 -15.82 18.63
CA ASP A 21 31.48 -14.71 19.56
C ASP A 21 31.52 -13.41 18.78
N VAL A 22 30.66 -12.43 19.15
CA VAL A 22 30.53 -11.15 18.46
C VAL A 22 30.48 -10.00 19.46
N LYS A 23 31.17 -8.89 19.14
CA LYS A 23 31.13 -7.64 19.89
C LYS A 23 30.58 -6.55 18.99
N ILE A 24 29.45 -5.94 19.38
CA ILE A 24 28.80 -4.85 18.66
C ILE A 24 29.02 -3.56 19.45
N PRO A 25 29.70 -2.53 18.91
CA PRO A 25 29.90 -1.26 19.60
C PRO A 25 28.59 -0.52 19.80
N GLN A 26 28.30 -0.07 21.03
CA GLN A 26 27.10 0.73 21.33
C GLN A 26 27.24 2.16 20.82
N GLY A 27 26.09 2.77 20.42
CA GLY A 27 26.06 4.14 19.90
C GLY A 27 26.69 4.26 18.51
N LYS A 28 26.87 3.14 17.79
CA LYS A 28 27.47 3.10 16.46
C LYS A 28 26.47 2.61 15.42
N PHE A 29 26.73 2.97 14.18
CA PHE A 29 26.06 2.43 13.01
C PHE A 29 26.83 1.19 12.54
N VAL A 30 26.24 0.00 12.67
CA VAL A 30 26.85 -1.30 12.43
C VAL A 30 26.16 -2.00 11.28
N ALA A 31 26.90 -2.44 10.29
CA ALA A 31 26.39 -3.26 9.20
C ALA A 31 26.76 -4.73 9.43
N ILE A 32 25.78 -5.63 9.30
CA ILE A 32 25.95 -7.08 9.27
C ILE A 32 25.77 -7.53 7.83
N THR A 33 26.79 -8.11 7.23
CA THR A 33 26.80 -8.53 5.83
C THR A 33 27.26 -9.97 5.63
N GLY A 34 27.37 -10.41 4.39
CA GLY A 34 27.81 -11.73 3.98
C GLY A 34 26.94 -12.35 2.89
N VAL A 35 27.32 -13.47 2.32
CA VAL A 35 26.56 -14.14 1.25
C VAL A 35 25.16 -14.54 1.72
N SER A 36 24.24 -14.72 0.77
CA SER A 36 22.87 -15.14 1.07
C SER A 36 22.86 -16.50 1.77
N GLY A 37 22.12 -16.63 2.91
CA GLY A 37 22.11 -17.86 3.72
C GLY A 37 23.34 -18.08 4.61
N SER A 38 24.24 -17.10 4.79
CA SER A 38 25.41 -17.22 5.66
C SER A 38 25.09 -17.19 7.16
N GLY A 39 23.93 -16.68 7.59
CA GLY A 39 23.51 -16.60 8.99
C GLY A 39 23.35 -15.18 9.53
N LYS A 40 23.32 -14.15 8.68
CA LYS A 40 23.13 -12.74 9.06
C LYS A 40 21.88 -12.50 9.89
N SER A 41 20.72 -12.93 9.34
CA SER A 41 19.43 -12.80 10.02
C SER A 41 19.36 -13.64 11.29
N SER A 42 20.06 -14.80 11.34
CA SER A 42 20.18 -15.62 12.54
C SER A 42 20.92 -14.89 13.67
N LEU A 43 21.95 -14.10 13.35
CA LEU A 43 22.63 -13.27 14.35
C LEU A 43 21.77 -12.06 14.75
N ALA A 44 21.23 -11.31 13.77
CA ALA A 44 20.53 -10.06 14.03
C ALA A 44 19.16 -10.27 14.66
N PHE A 45 18.33 -11.19 14.11
CA PHE A 45 16.94 -11.38 14.52
C PHE A 45 16.77 -12.56 15.48
N ASP A 46 17.24 -13.76 15.13
CA ASP A 46 17.03 -14.96 15.95
C ASP A 46 17.91 -14.98 17.22
N THR A 47 18.97 -14.16 17.28
CA THR A 47 19.84 -14.06 18.46
C THR A 47 19.70 -12.72 19.18
N LEU A 48 20.08 -11.61 18.55
CA LEU A 48 20.15 -10.28 19.19
C LEU A 48 18.75 -9.72 19.51
N TYR A 49 17.87 -9.67 18.51
CA TYR A 49 16.51 -9.17 18.70
C TYR A 49 15.67 -10.09 19.59
N ALA A 50 15.73 -11.41 19.37
CA ALA A 50 15.00 -12.38 20.16
C ALA A 50 15.30 -12.28 21.66
N GLU A 51 16.56 -12.06 22.04
CA GLU A 51 16.93 -11.83 23.43
C GLU A 51 16.42 -10.48 23.96
N GLY A 52 16.49 -9.43 23.14
CA GLY A 52 15.93 -8.11 23.49
C GLY A 52 14.43 -8.17 23.76
N GLN A 53 13.69 -8.84 22.89
CA GLN A 53 12.25 -9.06 23.00
C GLN A 53 11.93 -9.93 24.25
N ARG A 54 12.69 -11.01 24.47
CA ARG A 54 12.52 -11.87 25.65
C ARG A 54 12.67 -11.07 26.95
N ARG A 55 13.72 -10.24 27.06
CA ARG A 55 13.94 -9.38 28.25
C ARG A 55 12.82 -8.35 28.43
N TYR A 56 12.35 -7.78 27.34
CA TYR A 56 11.22 -6.84 27.38
C TYR A 56 9.96 -7.54 27.91
N VAL A 57 9.60 -8.70 27.38
CA VAL A 57 8.45 -9.48 27.84
C VAL A 57 8.59 -9.91 29.31
N GLU A 58 9.79 -10.28 29.73
CA GLU A 58 10.06 -10.63 31.14
C GLU A 58 9.92 -9.43 32.11
N SER A 59 10.12 -8.21 31.62
CA SER A 59 9.92 -6.98 32.40
C SER A 59 8.44 -6.62 32.60
N LEU A 60 7.53 -7.20 31.80
CA LEU A 60 6.10 -6.92 31.89
C LEU A 60 5.46 -7.58 33.11
N SER A 61 4.23 -7.15 33.44
CA SER A 61 3.45 -7.72 34.54
C SER A 61 3.19 -9.22 34.34
N SER A 62 2.97 -9.97 35.42
CA SER A 62 2.63 -11.39 35.37
C SER A 62 1.39 -11.68 34.52
N TYR A 63 0.42 -10.76 34.55
CA TYR A 63 -0.80 -10.86 33.73
C TYR A 63 -0.47 -10.75 32.23
N ALA A 64 0.31 -9.76 31.79
CA ALA A 64 0.70 -9.59 30.41
C ALA A 64 1.54 -10.79 29.91
N ARG A 65 2.43 -11.33 30.75
CA ARG A 65 3.24 -12.53 30.42
C ARG A 65 2.38 -13.79 30.21
N GLN A 66 1.25 -13.89 30.89
CA GLN A 66 0.35 -15.04 30.73
C GLN A 66 -0.31 -15.07 29.35
N PHE A 67 -0.58 -13.90 28.74
CA PHE A 67 -1.11 -13.79 27.37
C PHE A 67 -0.02 -13.92 26.30
N LEU A 68 1.18 -13.41 26.54
CA LEU A 68 2.29 -13.40 25.57
C LEU A 68 3.04 -14.74 25.51
N GLY A 69 2.81 -15.64 26.47
CA GLY A 69 3.51 -16.92 26.57
C GLY A 69 4.96 -16.77 27.01
N ARG A 70 5.64 -17.91 27.24
CA ARG A 70 7.10 -17.93 27.50
C ARG A 70 7.86 -17.91 26.19
N MET A 71 8.67 -16.86 25.97
CA MET A 71 9.61 -16.82 24.86
C MET A 71 10.83 -17.71 25.19
N SER A 72 11.22 -18.53 24.25
CA SER A 72 12.42 -19.36 24.38
C SER A 72 13.67 -18.47 24.39
N LYS A 73 14.66 -18.83 25.21
CA LYS A 73 15.97 -18.18 25.18
C LYS A 73 16.64 -18.51 23.84
N PRO A 74 17.25 -17.53 23.14
CA PRO A 74 18.06 -17.82 21.96
C PRO A 74 19.18 -18.82 22.29
N GLU A 75 19.57 -19.61 21.29
CA GLU A 75 20.66 -20.58 21.42
C GLU A 75 21.99 -19.85 21.47
N CYS A 76 22.35 -19.34 22.65
CA CYS A 76 23.61 -18.69 22.94
C CYS A 76 23.98 -18.88 24.42
N ASP A 77 25.25 -18.73 24.73
CA ASP A 77 25.71 -18.81 26.12
C ASP A 77 25.21 -17.63 26.94
N PHE A 78 25.52 -16.40 26.48
CA PHE A 78 24.98 -15.17 27.05
C PHE A 78 25.07 -13.98 26.07
N ILE A 79 24.24 -12.96 26.36
CA ILE A 79 24.31 -11.62 25.74
C ILE A 79 24.40 -10.59 26.85
N LYS A 80 25.47 -9.80 26.89
CA LYS A 80 25.67 -8.70 27.86
C LYS A 80 25.56 -7.34 27.16
N GLY A 81 25.22 -6.33 27.96
CA GLY A 81 25.17 -4.94 27.45
C GLY A 81 24.09 -4.66 26.44
N LEU A 82 23.06 -5.50 26.29
CA LEU A 82 21.97 -5.30 25.34
C LEU A 82 20.92 -4.31 25.89
N PRO A 83 20.77 -3.12 25.27
CA PRO A 83 19.67 -2.19 25.55
C PRO A 83 18.33 -2.73 24.98
N PRO A 84 17.20 -2.02 25.22
CA PRO A 84 15.93 -2.32 24.55
C PRO A 84 16.12 -2.42 23.04
N ALA A 85 15.62 -3.50 22.43
CA ALA A 85 15.79 -3.77 21.02
C ALA A 85 14.48 -3.59 20.24
N ILE A 86 14.54 -2.90 19.12
CA ILE A 86 13.45 -2.65 18.19
C ILE A 86 13.83 -3.22 16.83
N ALA A 87 13.01 -4.12 16.29
CA ALA A 87 13.20 -4.65 14.95
C ALA A 87 12.28 -3.98 13.94
N ILE A 88 12.81 -3.72 12.75
CA ILE A 88 12.07 -3.18 11.61
C ILE A 88 12.25 -4.14 10.43
N GLU A 89 11.30 -5.07 10.31
CA GLU A 89 11.27 -6.10 9.26
C GLU A 89 10.50 -5.64 8.02
N GLN A 90 10.69 -6.33 6.91
CA GLN A 90 10.00 -6.07 5.63
C GLN A 90 8.56 -6.57 5.57
N LYS A 91 8.12 -7.35 6.55
CA LYS A 91 6.78 -7.94 6.51
C LYS A 91 5.71 -6.86 6.60
N VAL A 92 4.72 -6.93 5.73
CA VAL A 92 3.52 -6.08 5.82
C VAL A 92 2.78 -6.42 7.11
N ILE A 93 2.84 -5.53 8.08
CA ILE A 93 2.39 -5.76 9.45
C ILE A 93 0.85 -5.81 9.55
N SER A 94 0.13 -5.18 8.63
CA SER A 94 -1.32 -5.06 8.76
C SER A 94 -2.08 -5.82 7.67
N ARG A 95 -2.80 -6.87 8.07
CA ARG A 95 -3.85 -7.49 7.25
C ARG A 95 -5.17 -6.73 7.32
N ASN A 96 -5.25 -5.67 8.13
CA ASN A 96 -6.46 -4.89 8.27
C ASN A 96 -6.74 -4.10 6.97
N PRO A 97 -7.87 -4.37 6.29
CA PRO A 97 -8.19 -3.73 5.02
C PRO A 97 -8.52 -2.24 5.15
N ARG A 98 -8.66 -1.71 6.36
CA ARG A 98 -8.88 -0.29 6.63
C ARG A 98 -7.59 0.48 6.91
N SER A 99 -6.46 -0.21 7.14
CA SER A 99 -5.18 0.43 7.45
C SER A 99 -4.62 1.18 6.23
N THR A 100 -4.15 2.41 6.44
CA THR A 100 -3.59 3.29 5.41
C THR A 100 -2.22 3.82 5.83
N VAL A 101 -1.51 4.44 4.90
CA VAL A 101 -0.26 5.16 5.20
C VAL A 101 -0.50 6.18 6.32
N GLY A 102 -1.58 6.97 6.23
CA GLY A 102 -1.93 7.98 7.23
C GLY A 102 -2.16 7.43 8.63
N THR A 103 -2.82 6.26 8.76
CA THR A 103 -3.03 5.61 10.07
C THR A 103 -1.77 4.97 10.60
N ASN A 104 -0.94 4.36 9.75
CA ASN A 104 0.32 3.73 10.17
C ASN A 104 1.36 4.75 10.62
N THR A 105 1.36 5.95 10.05
CA THR A 105 2.25 7.05 10.43
C THR A 105 1.70 7.94 11.54
N GLU A 106 0.50 7.64 12.01
CA GLU A 106 -0.27 8.44 12.97
C GLU A 106 -0.63 9.86 12.48
N ILE A 107 -0.20 10.25 11.27
CA ILE A 107 -0.51 11.59 10.71
C ILE A 107 -2.01 11.80 10.62
N TYR A 108 -2.77 10.74 10.27
CA TYR A 108 -4.23 10.83 10.16
C TYR A 108 -4.90 11.18 11.50
N GLU A 109 -4.39 10.66 12.62
CA GLU A 109 -4.91 10.96 13.95
C GLU A 109 -4.70 12.44 14.32
N TYR A 110 -3.52 12.99 13.99
CA TYR A 110 -3.26 14.42 14.17
C TYR A 110 -4.10 15.29 13.24
N LEU A 111 -4.36 14.86 12.00
CA LEU A 111 -5.25 15.56 11.07
C LEU A 111 -6.68 15.62 11.60
N ARG A 112 -7.22 14.50 12.12
CA ARG A 112 -8.55 14.46 12.74
C ARG A 112 -8.68 15.48 13.85
N LEU A 113 -7.70 15.50 14.77
CA LEU A 113 -7.68 16.47 15.88
C LEU A 113 -7.55 17.91 15.37
N LEU A 114 -6.78 18.15 14.33
CA LEU A 114 -6.62 19.47 13.73
C LEU A 114 -7.95 19.96 13.15
N TYR A 115 -8.65 19.13 12.37
CA TYR A 115 -9.96 19.48 11.80
C TYR A 115 -11.05 19.66 12.87
N ALA A 116 -11.01 18.88 13.94
CA ALA A 116 -11.93 19.03 15.05
C ALA A 116 -11.71 20.35 15.84
N ARG A 117 -10.47 20.90 15.85
CA ARG A 117 -10.14 22.07 16.65
C ARG A 117 -10.21 23.40 15.92
N ILE A 118 -9.78 23.44 14.66
CA ILE A 118 -9.70 24.67 13.86
C ILE A 118 -10.42 24.57 12.52
N GLY A 119 -11.09 23.45 12.24
CA GLY A 119 -11.86 23.27 11.02
C GLY A 119 -13.12 24.12 10.99
N LYS A 120 -13.37 24.79 9.87
CA LYS A 120 -14.57 25.60 9.62
C LYS A 120 -15.51 24.85 8.71
N THR A 121 -16.79 24.78 9.10
CA THR A 121 -17.85 24.16 8.29
C THR A 121 -18.36 25.13 7.26
N TYR A 122 -18.54 24.68 6.02
CA TYR A 122 -19.09 25.48 4.93
C TYR A 122 -20.34 24.82 4.35
N SER A 123 -21.34 25.61 4.05
CA SER A 123 -22.54 25.12 3.38
C SER A 123 -22.22 24.62 1.97
N PRO A 124 -22.67 23.43 1.57
CA PRO A 124 -22.49 22.92 0.21
C PRO A 124 -23.37 23.67 -0.83
N ILE A 125 -24.34 24.47 -0.39
CA ILE A 125 -25.27 25.22 -1.27
C ILE A 125 -24.71 26.62 -1.56
N SER A 126 -24.48 27.42 -0.51
CA SER A 126 -24.01 28.82 -0.65
C SER A 126 -22.50 28.97 -0.61
N GLY A 127 -21.77 27.98 -0.07
CA GLY A 127 -20.33 28.09 0.19
C GLY A 127 -19.96 29.01 1.36
N GLN A 128 -20.95 29.52 2.11
CA GLN A 128 -20.71 30.37 3.29
C GLN A 128 -20.29 29.54 4.50
N GLU A 129 -19.51 30.17 5.38
CA GLU A 129 -19.10 29.57 6.65
C GLU A 129 -20.32 29.40 7.56
N VAL A 130 -20.52 28.20 8.08
CA VAL A 130 -21.55 27.86 9.05
C VAL A 130 -20.95 28.04 10.44
N LYS A 131 -21.52 28.93 11.22
CA LYS A 131 -21.10 29.19 12.60
C LYS A 131 -22.31 29.47 13.47
N ARG A 132 -22.16 29.22 14.77
CA ARG A 132 -23.11 29.74 15.74
C ARG A 132 -22.83 31.22 15.95
N HIS A 133 -23.81 32.03 15.68
CA HIS A 133 -23.71 33.45 15.93
C HIS A 133 -24.01 33.74 17.41
N THR A 134 -23.29 34.70 17.91
CA THR A 134 -23.48 35.26 19.28
C THR A 134 -24.05 36.69 19.20
N THR A 135 -24.46 37.26 20.33
CA THR A 135 -24.82 38.65 20.40
C THR A 135 -23.67 39.60 20.01
N GLU A 136 -22.43 39.17 20.24
CA GLU A 136 -21.21 39.87 19.77
C GLU A 136 -21.09 39.94 18.25
N ASP A 137 -21.51 38.87 17.50
CA ASP A 137 -21.53 38.87 16.03
C ASP A 137 -22.56 39.87 15.51
N VAL A 138 -23.73 39.96 16.16
CA VAL A 138 -24.75 40.98 15.87
C VAL A 138 -24.19 42.39 16.07
N LEU A 139 -23.50 42.65 17.19
CA LEU A 139 -22.82 43.91 17.46
C LEU A 139 -21.72 44.22 16.42
N ALA A 140 -20.89 43.21 16.07
CA ALA A 140 -19.84 43.37 15.06
C ALA A 140 -20.41 43.74 13.69
N CYS A 141 -21.58 43.19 13.31
CA CYS A 141 -22.28 43.56 12.09
C CYS A 141 -22.72 45.01 12.10
N THR A 142 -23.30 45.51 13.22
CA THR A 142 -23.73 46.92 13.32
C THR A 142 -22.55 47.89 13.21
N ARG A 143 -21.40 47.55 13.74
CA ARG A 143 -20.17 48.38 13.67
C ARG A 143 -19.60 48.54 12.26
N GLN A 144 -20.05 47.79 11.30
CA GLN A 144 -19.70 47.99 9.87
C GLN A 144 -20.38 49.18 9.23
N TYR A 145 -21.38 49.74 9.87
CA TYR A 145 -22.15 50.89 9.41
C TYR A 145 -21.78 52.13 10.17
N SER A 146 -22.00 53.30 9.54
CA SER A 146 -21.73 54.59 10.13
C SER A 146 -22.63 54.87 11.33
N GLN A 147 -22.12 55.64 12.33
CA GLN A 147 -22.88 56.06 13.48
C GLN A 147 -24.21 56.79 13.08
N GLY A 148 -25.29 56.50 13.79
CA GLY A 148 -26.64 57.01 13.50
C GLY A 148 -27.41 56.23 12.44
N THR A 149 -26.81 55.22 11.80
CA THR A 149 -27.56 54.37 10.86
C THR A 149 -28.63 53.57 11.62
N ARG A 150 -29.87 53.69 11.17
CA ARG A 150 -31.01 52.99 11.80
C ARG A 150 -31.11 51.55 11.40
N PHE A 151 -31.39 50.67 12.32
CA PHE A 151 -31.67 49.27 12.05
C PHE A 151 -32.78 48.74 12.98
N VAL A 152 -33.32 47.60 12.61
CA VAL A 152 -34.36 46.88 13.34
C VAL A 152 -33.90 45.46 13.60
N ILE A 153 -34.14 45.01 14.83
CA ILE A 153 -33.87 43.62 15.29
C ILE A 153 -35.17 42.86 15.19
N LEU A 154 -35.18 41.78 14.45
CA LEU A 154 -36.32 40.95 14.14
C LEU A 154 -36.10 39.52 14.62
N ALA A 155 -37.15 38.86 15.08
CA ALA A 155 -37.21 37.44 15.38
C ALA A 155 -38.20 36.73 14.43
N PRO A 156 -37.83 35.66 13.76
CA PRO A 156 -38.78 34.89 12.96
C PRO A 156 -39.85 34.29 13.88
N ILE A 157 -41.13 34.35 13.45
CA ILE A 157 -42.20 33.80 14.29
C ILE A 157 -42.29 32.31 14.07
N HIS A 158 -42.02 31.57 15.17
CA HIS A 158 -42.19 30.13 15.26
C HIS A 158 -43.52 29.78 15.97
N VAL A 159 -44.37 29.02 15.30
CA VAL A 159 -45.63 28.54 15.90
C VAL A 159 -45.43 27.12 16.42
N ILE A 160 -45.62 26.95 17.72
CA ILE A 160 -45.47 25.64 18.41
C ILE A 160 -46.56 24.68 17.93
N GLU A 161 -46.26 23.40 17.84
CA GLU A 161 -47.21 22.35 17.43
C GLU A 161 -48.47 22.35 18.30
N GLY A 162 -49.63 22.38 17.68
CA GLY A 162 -50.91 22.51 18.38
C GLY A 162 -51.41 23.94 18.63
N ARG A 163 -50.61 24.98 18.33
CA ARG A 163 -51.03 26.40 18.42
C ARG A 163 -51.22 26.98 17.01
N SER A 164 -52.16 27.89 16.85
CA SER A 164 -52.39 28.60 15.60
C SER A 164 -51.57 29.91 15.56
N LEU A 165 -51.33 30.45 14.34
CA LEU A 165 -50.62 31.72 14.17
C LEU A 165 -51.33 32.85 14.88
N GLY A 166 -52.66 32.90 14.81
CA GLY A 166 -53.46 33.92 15.49
C GLY A 166 -53.27 33.93 17.02
N LYS A 167 -53.33 32.76 17.64
CA LYS A 167 -53.09 32.64 19.09
C LYS A 167 -51.61 32.99 19.46
N GLN A 168 -50.68 32.72 18.60
CA GLN A 168 -49.28 33.11 18.85
C GLN A 168 -49.09 34.62 18.80
N LEU A 169 -49.73 35.30 17.83
CA LEU A 169 -49.73 36.76 17.70
C LEU A 169 -50.45 37.45 18.87
N GLU A 170 -51.59 36.88 19.33
CA GLU A 170 -52.27 37.37 20.55
C GLU A 170 -51.36 37.32 21.79
N MET A 171 -50.62 36.25 21.96
CA MET A 171 -49.65 36.13 23.04
C MET A 171 -48.55 37.21 22.96
N TYR A 172 -47.95 37.39 21.79
CA TYR A 172 -46.94 38.43 21.62
C TYR A 172 -47.50 39.83 21.90
N ASN A 173 -48.74 40.09 21.51
CA ASN A 173 -49.40 41.37 21.85
C ASN A 173 -49.63 41.55 23.36
N GLN A 174 -49.97 40.46 24.08
CA GLN A 174 -50.10 40.49 25.57
C GLN A 174 -48.74 40.64 26.26
N GLU A 175 -47.65 40.15 25.67
CA GLU A 175 -46.28 40.29 26.17
C GLU A 175 -45.68 41.70 25.91
N GLY A 176 -46.42 42.53 25.14
CA GLY A 176 -46.03 43.91 24.86
C GLY A 176 -45.38 44.16 23.51
N TYR A 177 -45.29 43.16 22.64
CA TYR A 177 -44.83 43.33 21.28
C TYR A 177 -45.99 43.89 20.38
N ALA A 178 -45.76 45.03 19.78
CA ALA A 178 -46.84 45.73 19.06
C ALA A 178 -46.79 45.58 17.53
N ARG A 179 -45.68 45.08 16.99
CA ARG A 179 -45.42 45.09 15.53
C ARG A 179 -44.80 43.85 15.01
N ILE A 180 -45.15 43.53 13.77
CA ILE A 180 -44.50 42.53 12.94
C ILE A 180 -43.91 43.17 11.70
N TYR A 181 -42.97 42.48 11.04
CA TYR A 181 -42.35 42.81 9.77
C TYR A 181 -42.72 41.74 8.77
N ILE A 182 -43.38 42.13 7.69
CA ILE A 182 -43.82 41.22 6.61
C ILE A 182 -43.68 41.95 5.27
N LYS A 183 -43.15 41.27 4.27
CA LYS A 183 -42.95 41.79 2.90
C LYS A 183 -42.24 43.15 2.79
N GLY A 184 -41.38 43.47 3.70
CA GLY A 184 -40.65 44.75 3.74
C GLY A 184 -41.36 45.87 4.49
N GLU A 185 -42.52 45.61 5.06
CA GLU A 185 -43.37 46.63 5.75
C GLU A 185 -43.55 46.28 7.22
N PHE A 186 -43.65 47.36 8.06
CA PHE A 186 -43.92 47.23 9.47
C PHE A 186 -45.42 47.39 9.72
N VAL A 187 -46.08 46.33 10.18
CA VAL A 187 -47.53 46.31 10.42
C VAL A 187 -47.79 46.13 11.93
N ARG A 188 -48.85 46.77 12.51
CA ARG A 188 -49.24 46.44 13.89
C ARG A 188 -49.85 45.05 13.96
N ILE A 189 -49.64 44.33 15.01
CA ILE A 189 -50.17 42.99 15.21
C ILE A 189 -51.71 43.00 15.14
N GLU A 190 -52.33 43.99 15.76
CA GLU A 190 -53.81 44.19 15.77
C GLU A 190 -54.34 44.38 14.35
N ASP A 191 -53.75 45.31 13.56
CA ASP A 191 -54.16 45.61 12.20
C ASP A 191 -53.98 44.40 11.28
N PHE A 192 -52.90 43.63 11.48
CA PHE A 192 -52.65 42.39 10.70
C PHE A 192 -53.68 41.31 11.01
N MET A 193 -54.02 41.13 12.29
CA MET A 193 -55.02 40.13 12.69
C MET A 193 -56.41 40.42 12.18
N GLU A 194 -56.75 41.73 12.03
CA GLU A 194 -58.02 42.15 11.43
C GLU A 194 -58.07 41.98 9.89
N GLN A 195 -56.93 42.14 9.21
CA GLN A 195 -56.85 42.11 7.73
C GLN A 195 -56.45 40.76 7.15
N ALA A 196 -55.83 39.87 7.94
CA ALA A 196 -55.34 38.58 7.46
C ALA A 196 -56.47 37.57 7.23
N ASP A 197 -56.26 36.69 6.24
CA ASP A 197 -57.19 35.58 5.95
C ASP A 197 -57.33 34.69 7.21
N LYS A 198 -58.54 34.39 7.59
CA LYS A 198 -58.86 33.48 8.72
C LYS A 198 -58.23 32.14 8.59
N GLU A 199 -58.08 31.62 7.35
CA GLU A 199 -57.35 30.38 7.09
C GLU A 199 -55.87 30.48 7.42
N LEU A 200 -55.21 31.63 7.28
CA LEU A 200 -53.80 31.84 7.63
C LEU A 200 -53.62 31.89 9.15
N LEU A 201 -54.54 32.54 9.86
CA LEU A 201 -54.52 32.66 11.31
C LEU A 201 -54.80 31.34 12.04
N GLU A 202 -55.52 30.41 11.40
CA GLU A 202 -55.84 29.08 11.97
C GLU A 202 -54.78 28.00 11.63
N VAL A 203 -53.82 28.26 10.72
CA VAL A 203 -52.76 27.29 10.36
C VAL A 203 -51.76 27.17 11.49
N SER A 204 -51.37 25.94 11.79
CA SER A 204 -50.42 25.62 12.87
C SER A 204 -49.23 24.79 12.37
N GLY A 205 -48.10 24.92 13.05
CA GLY A 205 -46.92 24.07 12.91
C GLY A 205 -46.30 23.99 11.51
N ASP A 206 -45.90 22.79 11.08
CA ASP A 206 -45.25 22.53 9.79
C ASP A 206 -46.05 22.94 8.54
N LYS A 207 -47.38 23.02 8.64
CA LYS A 207 -48.24 23.48 7.54
C LYS A 207 -48.06 24.98 7.28
N LEU A 208 -47.89 25.77 8.35
CA LEU A 208 -47.58 27.18 8.25
C LEU A 208 -46.20 27.40 7.63
N ARG A 209 -45.19 26.68 8.08
CA ARG A 209 -43.84 26.76 7.55
C ARG A 209 -43.78 26.46 6.05
N LYS A 210 -44.44 25.38 5.58
CA LYS A 210 -44.55 25.05 4.15
C LYS A 210 -45.30 26.08 3.34
N ARG A 211 -46.39 26.71 3.90
CA ARG A 211 -47.14 27.73 3.23
C ARG A 211 -46.36 29.04 3.11
N MET A 212 -45.62 29.42 4.13
CA MET A 212 -44.73 30.59 4.13
C MET A 212 -43.60 30.47 3.12
N GLN A 213 -42.93 29.32 3.09
CA GLN A 213 -41.86 29.05 2.11
C GLN A 213 -42.37 29.04 0.65
N GLN A 214 -43.60 28.59 0.40
CA GLN A 214 -44.17 28.57 -0.94
C GLN A 214 -44.57 29.95 -1.47
N LYS A 215 -44.81 30.95 -0.59
CA LYS A 215 -45.29 32.28 -0.95
C LYS A 215 -44.28 33.40 -0.73
N ASP A 216 -43.04 33.07 -0.27
CA ASP A 216 -42.02 34.08 0.12
C ASP A 216 -42.55 35.13 1.13
N GLU A 217 -43.43 34.70 2.04
CA GLU A 217 -44.13 35.54 3.02
C GLU A 217 -43.66 35.22 4.45
N GLU A 218 -42.35 35.42 4.74
CA GLU A 218 -41.84 35.26 6.10
C GLU A 218 -42.35 36.39 7.01
N ILE A 219 -42.89 36.04 8.18
CA ILE A 219 -43.36 36.97 9.20
C ILE A 219 -42.35 37.03 10.36
N PHE A 220 -41.91 38.22 10.69
CA PHE A 220 -40.97 38.45 11.79
C PHE A 220 -41.61 39.32 12.88
N LEU A 221 -41.32 39.00 14.10
CA LEU A 221 -41.65 39.84 15.26
C LEU A 221 -40.59 40.94 15.36
N VAL A 222 -41.02 42.18 15.57
CA VAL A 222 -40.13 43.33 15.77
C VAL A 222 -39.79 43.41 17.24
N ILE A 223 -38.52 43.14 17.56
CA ILE A 223 -38.00 43.13 18.97
C ILE A 223 -37.60 44.54 19.36
N ASP A 224 -36.72 45.18 18.56
CA ASP A 224 -36.23 46.52 18.89
C ASP A 224 -35.91 47.32 17.63
N ARG A 225 -35.89 48.66 17.78
CA ARG A 225 -35.49 49.65 16.77
C ARG A 225 -34.41 50.52 17.34
N ALA A 226 -33.20 50.46 16.79
CA ALA A 226 -32.08 51.18 17.34
C ALA A 226 -31.29 51.87 16.20
N SER A 227 -30.27 52.59 16.58
CA SER A 227 -29.29 53.20 15.69
C SER A 227 -27.92 52.81 16.13
N VAL A 228 -26.98 52.73 15.17
CA VAL A 228 -25.59 52.42 15.44
C VAL A 228 -24.99 53.46 16.33
N SER A 229 -24.47 53.05 17.53
CA SER A 229 -23.88 53.88 18.54
C SER A 229 -22.70 53.19 19.21
N ASP A 230 -21.72 53.94 19.68
CA ASP A 230 -20.58 53.42 20.46
C ASP A 230 -20.75 53.66 21.99
N GLU A 231 -21.92 54.23 22.42
CA GLU A 231 -22.23 54.43 23.83
C GLU A 231 -22.47 53.06 24.51
N LYS A 232 -21.94 52.91 25.71
CA LYS A 232 -22.02 51.65 26.48
C LYS A 232 -23.46 51.20 26.74
N ASP A 233 -24.33 52.14 27.03
CA ASP A 233 -25.72 51.83 27.34
C ASP A 233 -26.49 51.34 26.10
N ASP A 234 -26.20 51.92 24.91
CA ASP A 234 -26.78 51.52 23.67
C ASP A 234 -26.28 50.12 23.22
N ILE A 235 -24.99 49.86 23.44
CA ILE A 235 -24.39 48.55 23.20
C ILE A 235 -25.02 47.47 24.09
N SER A 236 -25.19 47.76 25.41
CA SER A 236 -25.83 46.83 26.33
C SER A 236 -27.27 46.51 25.88
N ARG A 237 -28.05 47.58 25.53
CA ARG A 237 -29.41 47.45 25.03
C ARG A 237 -29.47 46.60 23.74
N LEU A 238 -28.53 46.83 22.82
CA LEU A 238 -28.45 46.04 21.59
C LEU A 238 -28.22 44.56 21.86
N MET A 239 -27.30 44.25 22.82
CA MET A 239 -27.01 42.85 23.18
C MET A 239 -28.21 42.19 23.82
N ASP A 240 -28.91 42.89 24.77
CA ASP A 240 -30.12 42.37 25.39
C ASP A 240 -31.25 42.15 24.36
N SER A 241 -31.41 43.08 23.42
CA SER A 241 -32.42 42.99 22.37
C SER A 241 -32.08 41.84 21.38
N ALA A 242 -30.81 41.63 21.08
CA ALA A 242 -30.36 40.50 20.26
C ALA A 242 -30.57 39.14 20.97
N GLU A 243 -30.31 39.07 22.28
CA GLU A 243 -30.58 37.89 23.09
C GLU A 243 -32.08 37.56 23.12
N THR A 244 -32.92 38.58 23.28
CA THR A 244 -34.37 38.46 23.21
C THR A 244 -34.81 37.99 21.85
N ALA A 245 -34.21 38.51 20.76
CA ALA A 245 -34.52 38.09 19.41
C ALA A 245 -34.16 36.63 19.14
N PHE A 246 -33.03 36.17 19.64
CA PHE A 246 -32.63 34.75 19.60
C PHE A 246 -33.58 33.85 20.40
N TYR A 247 -34.03 34.32 21.56
CA TYR A 247 -34.98 33.59 22.39
C TYR A 247 -36.32 33.41 21.72
N GLU A 248 -36.93 34.52 21.25
CA GLU A 248 -38.26 34.51 20.58
C GLU A 248 -38.22 33.86 19.18
N GLY A 249 -37.09 34.00 18.48
CA GLY A 249 -36.88 33.43 17.16
C GLY A 249 -36.40 31.98 17.15
N ASP A 250 -36.46 31.29 18.32
CA ASP A 250 -36.00 29.89 18.45
C ASP A 250 -34.55 29.72 17.94
N GLY A 251 -33.70 30.66 18.34
CA GLY A 251 -32.27 30.71 17.98
C GLY A 251 -31.95 31.54 16.73
N ALA A 252 -32.91 32.11 16.04
CA ALA A 252 -32.69 32.92 14.84
C ALA A 252 -33.00 34.39 15.09
N CYS A 253 -32.20 35.29 14.50
CA CYS A 253 -32.36 36.73 14.57
C CYS A 253 -32.04 37.35 13.21
N ARG A 254 -32.77 38.36 12.78
CA ARG A 254 -32.52 39.14 11.58
C ARG A 254 -32.35 40.60 11.88
N LEU A 255 -31.25 41.21 11.38
CA LEU A 255 -31.07 42.65 11.35
C LEU A 255 -31.51 43.22 10.00
N VAL A 256 -32.26 44.32 10.01
CA VAL A 256 -32.63 45.06 8.81
C VAL A 256 -32.21 46.52 8.93
N PHE A 257 -31.29 46.97 8.07
CA PHE A 257 -30.79 48.34 8.03
C PHE A 257 -31.65 49.22 7.16
N LEU A 258 -32.06 50.39 7.70
CA LEU A 258 -32.94 51.34 7.04
C LEU A 258 -32.14 52.58 6.59
N PRO A 259 -32.47 53.15 5.42
CA PRO A 259 -33.57 52.81 4.51
C PRO A 259 -33.23 51.78 3.41
N SER A 260 -32.00 51.19 3.44
CA SER A 260 -31.51 50.32 2.38
C SER A 260 -32.16 48.95 2.34
N ASN A 261 -32.89 48.55 3.37
CA ASN A 261 -33.49 47.22 3.58
C ASN A 261 -32.49 46.06 3.41
N ILE A 262 -31.21 46.30 3.73
CA ILE A 262 -30.21 45.23 3.74
C ILE A 262 -30.44 44.37 4.97
N CYS A 263 -30.61 43.07 4.75
CA CYS A 263 -30.89 42.09 5.79
C CYS A 263 -29.64 41.23 6.09
N TYR A 264 -29.41 40.94 7.36
CA TYR A 264 -28.42 39.99 7.84
C TYR A 264 -29.10 39.00 8.78
N ASP A 265 -28.93 37.71 8.49
CA ASP A 265 -29.48 36.63 9.30
C ASP A 265 -28.43 36.05 10.23
N PHE A 266 -28.82 35.85 11.48
CA PHE A 266 -27.97 35.25 12.54
C PHE A 266 -28.73 34.05 13.12
N SER A 267 -27.99 33.01 13.45
CA SER A 267 -28.54 31.84 14.15
C SER A 267 -27.60 31.36 15.23
N THR A 268 -28.13 31.06 16.39
CA THR A 268 -27.40 30.38 17.48
C THR A 268 -27.33 28.87 17.23
N ARG A 269 -28.06 28.38 16.25
CA ARG A 269 -28.01 27.00 15.78
C ARG A 269 -26.91 26.86 14.75
N PHE A 270 -26.34 25.66 14.68
CA PHE A 270 -25.33 25.35 13.67
C PHE A 270 -26.04 24.93 12.36
N GLU A 271 -26.59 25.94 11.66
CA GLU A 271 -27.40 25.76 10.46
C GLU A 271 -27.14 26.85 9.42
N ALA A 272 -27.28 26.52 8.15
CA ALA A 272 -27.24 27.44 7.02
C ALA A 272 -28.06 26.87 5.85
N ASP A 273 -28.62 27.74 5.01
CA ASP A 273 -29.40 27.37 3.80
C ASP A 273 -30.52 26.35 4.06
N GLY A 274 -31.11 26.36 5.27
CA GLY A 274 -32.15 25.42 5.67
C GLY A 274 -31.66 24.01 5.99
N MET A 275 -30.33 23.81 6.06
CA MET A 275 -29.68 22.57 6.48
C MET A 275 -29.08 22.70 7.88
N GLN A 276 -29.26 21.66 8.69
CA GLN A 276 -28.63 21.55 10.00
C GLN A 276 -27.33 20.80 9.85
N PHE A 277 -26.27 21.32 10.49
CA PHE A 277 -24.94 20.73 10.46
C PHE A 277 -24.56 20.18 11.82
N GLU A 278 -23.65 19.21 11.83
CA GLU A 278 -23.01 18.72 13.04
C GLU A 278 -21.72 19.53 13.32
N GLU A 279 -21.48 19.85 14.59
CA GLU A 279 -20.19 20.48 14.96
C GLU A 279 -19.02 19.52 14.70
N PRO A 280 -17.89 20.04 14.21
CA PRO A 280 -16.72 19.22 13.98
C PRO A 280 -16.21 18.56 15.26
N THR A 281 -16.21 17.23 15.28
CA THR A 281 -15.63 16.42 16.35
C THR A 281 -14.57 15.48 15.76
N ASP A 282 -13.64 14.99 16.58
CA ASP A 282 -12.63 14.05 16.13
C ASP A 282 -13.24 12.75 15.56
N ASN A 283 -14.38 12.32 16.10
CA ASN A 283 -15.11 11.14 15.65
C ASN A 283 -15.77 11.32 14.27
N MET A 284 -16.14 12.54 13.90
CA MET A 284 -16.66 12.85 12.55
C MET A 284 -15.66 12.50 11.45
N PHE A 285 -14.37 12.60 11.73
CA PHE A 285 -13.28 12.30 10.80
C PHE A 285 -12.70 10.89 10.98
N ALA A 286 -13.30 10.03 11.82
CA ALA A 286 -12.85 8.67 12.08
C ALA A 286 -13.59 7.66 11.18
N PHE A 287 -12.96 7.21 10.10
CA PHE A 287 -13.57 6.17 9.25
C PHE A 287 -13.65 4.79 9.91
N ASN A 288 -13.01 4.59 11.07
CA ASN A 288 -13.13 3.38 11.90
C ASN A 288 -14.27 3.48 12.92
N SER A 289 -14.89 4.65 13.09
CA SER A 289 -16.03 4.89 13.97
C SER A 289 -17.33 4.96 13.15
N PRO A 290 -18.44 4.40 13.61
CA PRO A 290 -19.75 4.53 12.97
C PRO A 290 -20.21 6.00 12.81
N LEU A 291 -19.72 6.91 13.66
CA LEU A 291 -20.04 8.33 13.61
C LEU A 291 -19.44 9.04 12.39
N GLY A 292 -18.23 8.65 11.97
CA GLY A 292 -17.52 9.26 10.83
C GLY A 292 -17.50 8.39 9.56
N ALA A 293 -17.68 7.08 9.69
CA ALA A 293 -17.64 6.17 8.55
C ALA A 293 -18.79 6.40 7.57
N CYS A 294 -18.49 6.30 6.28
CA CYS A 294 -19.52 6.26 5.24
C CYS A 294 -20.47 5.08 5.51
N PRO A 295 -21.79 5.31 5.59
CA PRO A 295 -22.77 4.26 5.92
C PRO A 295 -22.86 3.14 4.88
N THR A 296 -22.56 3.41 3.61
CA THR A 296 -22.62 2.44 2.52
C THR A 296 -21.46 1.48 2.50
N CYS A 297 -20.24 1.93 2.78
CA CYS A 297 -19.05 1.09 2.77
C CYS A 297 -18.46 0.85 4.16
N GLU A 298 -19.08 1.36 5.21
CA GLU A 298 -18.64 1.20 6.60
C GLU A 298 -17.15 1.54 6.83
N GLY A 299 -16.65 2.55 6.13
CA GLY A 299 -15.26 3.00 6.21
C GLY A 299 -14.26 2.18 5.39
N PHE A 300 -14.69 1.24 4.55
CA PHE A 300 -13.80 0.50 3.66
C PHE A 300 -13.41 1.27 2.40
N GLY A 301 -14.19 2.27 1.99
CA GLY A 301 -14.00 3.02 0.76
C GLY A 301 -14.37 2.26 -0.52
N SER A 302 -14.75 0.99 -0.38
CA SER A 302 -15.09 0.10 -1.48
C SER A 302 -16.20 -0.86 -1.08
N ILE A 303 -16.97 -1.31 -2.07
CA ILE A 303 -18.07 -2.27 -1.91
C ILE A 303 -17.91 -3.41 -2.92
N ILE A 304 -18.64 -4.50 -2.70
CA ILE A 304 -18.77 -5.55 -3.72
C ILE A 304 -19.86 -5.13 -4.70
N GLY A 305 -19.44 -4.64 -5.85
CA GLY A 305 -20.32 -4.14 -6.91
C GLY A 305 -20.01 -4.74 -8.27
N ILE A 306 -20.59 -4.18 -9.31
CA ILE A 306 -20.22 -4.49 -10.69
C ILE A 306 -18.92 -3.77 -11.00
N ASP A 307 -17.87 -4.53 -11.30
CA ASP A 307 -16.54 -3.99 -11.56
C ASP A 307 -16.40 -3.56 -13.02
N GLU A 308 -16.15 -2.28 -13.23
CA GLU A 308 -15.93 -1.70 -14.56
C GLU A 308 -14.83 -2.44 -15.34
N LYS A 309 -13.74 -2.81 -14.67
CA LYS A 309 -12.61 -3.52 -15.28
C LYS A 309 -12.97 -4.94 -15.74
N LEU A 310 -13.97 -5.56 -15.11
CA LEU A 310 -14.49 -6.86 -15.54
C LEU A 310 -15.50 -6.73 -16.67
N VAL A 311 -16.26 -5.63 -16.70
CA VAL A 311 -17.25 -5.34 -17.77
C VAL A 311 -16.57 -4.85 -19.03
N ILE A 312 -15.57 -3.95 -18.89
CA ILE A 312 -14.79 -3.36 -19.99
C ILE A 312 -13.31 -3.63 -19.72
N PRO A 313 -12.86 -4.87 -19.93
CA PRO A 313 -11.51 -5.27 -19.59
C PRO A 313 -10.43 -4.74 -20.56
N ASN A 314 -10.82 -4.27 -21.75
CA ASN A 314 -9.93 -3.66 -22.71
C ASN A 314 -10.49 -2.32 -23.16
N THR A 315 -9.96 -1.25 -22.58
CA THR A 315 -10.38 0.12 -22.84
C THR A 315 -9.93 0.62 -24.22
N SER A 316 -9.00 -0.06 -24.90
CA SER A 316 -8.58 0.27 -26.27
C SER A 316 -9.58 -0.17 -27.33
N MET A 317 -10.57 -1.00 -26.98
CA MET A 317 -11.65 -1.39 -27.88
C MET A 317 -12.76 -0.34 -27.86
N SER A 318 -13.38 -0.17 -29.02
CA SER A 318 -14.58 0.65 -29.15
C SER A 318 -15.84 -0.11 -28.70
N VAL A 319 -16.95 0.58 -28.53
CA VAL A 319 -18.24 -0.05 -28.26
C VAL A 319 -18.65 -0.95 -29.41
N TYR A 320 -18.38 -0.52 -30.65
CA TYR A 320 -18.65 -1.31 -31.86
C TYR A 320 -17.85 -2.62 -31.88
N ASP A 321 -16.59 -2.59 -31.48
CA ASP A 321 -15.72 -3.77 -31.41
C ASP A 321 -16.03 -4.68 -30.21
N GLY A 322 -17.04 -4.33 -29.41
CA GLY A 322 -17.49 -5.11 -28.26
C GLY A 322 -16.62 -4.96 -27.03
N CYS A 323 -16.24 -3.73 -26.67
CA CYS A 323 -15.53 -3.46 -25.41
C CYS A 323 -16.34 -3.91 -24.18
N VAL A 324 -17.69 -3.88 -24.26
CA VAL A 324 -18.61 -4.32 -23.22
C VAL A 324 -18.77 -5.84 -23.26
N VAL A 325 -17.99 -6.55 -22.48
CA VAL A 325 -17.91 -8.04 -22.53
C VAL A 325 -19.23 -8.70 -22.11
N CYS A 326 -20.00 -8.12 -21.20
CA CYS A 326 -21.27 -8.69 -20.77
C CYS A 326 -22.35 -8.68 -21.87
N TRP A 327 -22.17 -7.90 -22.95
CA TRP A 327 -23.07 -7.86 -24.13
C TRP A 327 -22.61 -8.80 -25.25
N ARG A 328 -21.56 -9.62 -25.06
CA ARG A 328 -21.08 -10.58 -26.07
C ARG A 328 -21.95 -11.84 -26.13
N GLY A 329 -21.97 -12.48 -27.30
CA GLY A 329 -22.72 -13.70 -27.58
C GLY A 329 -24.09 -13.46 -28.20
N GLU A 330 -24.71 -14.52 -28.76
CA GLU A 330 -25.95 -14.41 -29.55
C GLU A 330 -27.11 -13.76 -28.78
N LYS A 331 -27.38 -14.21 -27.54
CA LYS A 331 -28.50 -13.73 -26.73
C LYS A 331 -28.26 -12.33 -26.16
N MET A 332 -27.04 -12.06 -25.71
CA MET A 332 -26.70 -10.77 -25.05
C MET A 332 -26.25 -9.73 -26.07
N GLY A 333 -25.83 -10.12 -27.27
CA GLY A 333 -25.49 -9.20 -28.37
C GLY A 333 -26.63 -8.30 -28.83
N MET A 334 -27.89 -8.64 -28.49
CA MET A 334 -29.03 -7.77 -28.74
C MET A 334 -28.92 -6.42 -27.99
N TRP A 335 -28.32 -6.41 -26.79
CA TRP A 335 -28.08 -5.19 -26.03
C TRP A 335 -27.11 -4.25 -26.75
N LEU A 336 -26.03 -4.78 -27.30
CA LEU A 336 -25.07 -4.01 -28.10
C LEU A 336 -25.72 -3.44 -29.36
N LYS A 337 -26.45 -4.27 -30.12
CA LYS A 337 -27.14 -3.83 -31.33
C LYS A 337 -28.16 -2.71 -31.04
N GLU A 338 -28.92 -2.87 -29.99
CA GLU A 338 -29.94 -1.88 -29.62
C GLU A 338 -29.31 -0.59 -29.08
N PHE A 339 -28.20 -0.70 -28.31
CA PHE A 339 -27.43 0.48 -27.87
C PHE A 339 -26.89 1.25 -29.10
N ILE A 340 -26.23 0.57 -30.04
CA ILE A 340 -25.67 1.19 -31.26
C ILE A 340 -26.78 1.89 -32.06
N ARG A 341 -27.93 1.25 -32.24
CA ARG A 341 -29.07 1.84 -32.95
C ARG A 341 -29.53 3.14 -32.32
N ARG A 342 -29.61 3.19 -30.99
CA ARG A 342 -30.06 4.40 -30.26
C ARG A 342 -28.95 5.45 -30.14
N ALA A 343 -27.69 5.03 -30.04
CA ALA A 343 -26.56 5.92 -29.94
C ALA A 343 -26.40 6.84 -31.17
N ALA A 344 -26.86 6.38 -32.34
CA ALA A 344 -26.85 7.18 -33.57
C ALA A 344 -27.70 8.46 -33.48
N GLU A 345 -28.76 8.50 -32.63
CA GLU A 345 -29.59 9.66 -32.41
C GLU A 345 -28.90 10.78 -31.60
N TYR A 346 -27.81 10.48 -30.93
CA TYR A 346 -27.07 11.35 -29.99
C TYR A 346 -25.62 11.58 -30.39
N ASP A 347 -25.22 11.26 -31.64
CA ASP A 347 -23.86 11.39 -32.14
C ASP A 347 -22.80 10.71 -31.21
N PHE A 348 -23.19 9.60 -30.61
CA PHE A 348 -22.27 8.84 -29.73
C PHE A 348 -21.21 8.17 -30.60
N PRO A 349 -19.88 8.36 -30.31
CA PRO A 349 -18.78 7.87 -31.12
C PRO A 349 -18.54 6.38 -30.90
N ILE A 350 -19.35 5.50 -31.49
CA ILE A 350 -19.32 4.05 -31.30
C ILE A 350 -18.00 3.38 -31.72
N PHE A 351 -17.22 3.99 -32.65
CA PHE A 351 -15.94 3.48 -33.14
C PHE A 351 -14.74 4.00 -32.35
N LYS A 352 -14.97 4.95 -31.41
CA LYS A 352 -13.90 5.53 -30.60
C LYS A 352 -13.52 4.59 -29.47
N PRO A 353 -12.22 4.36 -29.17
CA PRO A 353 -11.78 3.58 -28.03
C PRO A 353 -12.41 4.07 -26.72
N TYR A 354 -12.76 3.16 -25.81
CA TYR A 354 -13.44 3.52 -24.55
C TYR A 354 -12.63 4.52 -23.71
N PHE A 355 -11.31 4.41 -23.66
CA PHE A 355 -10.47 5.33 -22.90
C PHE A 355 -10.50 6.78 -23.42
N GLU A 356 -10.82 6.99 -24.71
CA GLU A 356 -10.92 8.30 -25.32
C GLU A 356 -12.32 8.93 -25.21
N LEU A 357 -13.31 8.18 -24.73
CA LEU A 357 -14.65 8.71 -24.50
C LEU A 357 -14.62 9.75 -23.38
N THR A 358 -15.40 10.83 -23.56
CA THR A 358 -15.60 11.83 -22.49
C THR A 358 -16.35 11.20 -21.31
N GLN A 359 -16.24 11.80 -20.12
CA GLN A 359 -16.95 11.29 -18.94
C GLN A 359 -18.47 11.21 -19.20
N GLN A 360 -19.04 12.22 -19.84
CA GLN A 360 -20.45 12.22 -20.20
C GLN A 360 -20.85 11.06 -21.15
N GLN A 361 -19.98 10.71 -22.12
CA GLN A 361 -20.21 9.59 -23.02
C GLN A 361 -20.10 8.24 -22.26
N LYS A 362 -19.14 8.12 -21.33
CA LYS A 362 -19.05 6.96 -20.43
C LYS A 362 -20.31 6.84 -19.58
N ASP A 363 -20.79 7.94 -19.01
CA ASP A 363 -22.02 7.95 -18.21
C ASP A 363 -23.24 7.53 -19.03
N TRP A 364 -23.31 7.91 -20.29
CA TRP A 364 -24.38 7.45 -21.19
C TRP A 364 -24.34 5.94 -21.45
N LEU A 365 -23.16 5.38 -21.60
CA LEU A 365 -23.00 3.92 -21.78
C LEU A 365 -23.37 3.16 -20.51
N TRP A 366 -23.01 3.70 -19.34
CA TRP A 366 -23.27 3.07 -18.04
C TRP A 366 -24.69 3.27 -17.56
N HIS A 367 -25.22 4.50 -17.59
CA HIS A 367 -26.47 4.88 -16.94
C HIS A 367 -27.62 5.14 -17.92
N GLY A 368 -27.35 5.13 -19.22
CA GLY A 368 -28.32 5.30 -20.29
C GLY A 368 -28.23 6.66 -21.03
N LEU A 369 -28.57 6.61 -22.30
CA LEU A 369 -28.62 7.78 -23.19
C LEU A 369 -29.65 8.83 -22.72
N PRO A 370 -29.55 10.12 -23.14
CA PRO A 370 -30.53 11.12 -22.82
C PRO A 370 -31.93 10.65 -23.23
N GLY A 371 -32.89 10.79 -22.33
CA GLY A 371 -34.30 10.37 -22.59
C GLY A 371 -34.62 8.91 -22.23
N GLU A 372 -33.63 8.04 -21.98
CA GLU A 372 -33.87 6.66 -21.54
C GLU A 372 -34.72 6.58 -20.26
N LYS A 373 -34.54 7.51 -19.33
CA LYS A 373 -35.33 7.58 -18.08
C LYS A 373 -36.84 7.76 -18.32
N LYS A 374 -37.24 8.28 -19.46
CA LYS A 374 -38.68 8.47 -19.86
C LYS A 374 -39.28 7.18 -20.43
N ARG A 375 -38.46 6.18 -20.82
CA ARG A 375 -38.93 4.90 -21.35
C ARG A 375 -39.32 3.94 -20.22
N LYS A 376 -40.18 2.96 -20.57
CA LYS A 376 -40.50 1.89 -19.63
C LYS A 376 -39.20 1.17 -19.20
N GLN A 377 -39.13 0.78 -17.96
CA GLN A 377 -37.95 0.20 -17.37
C GLN A 377 -37.38 -1.03 -18.15
N GLN A 378 -38.27 -1.83 -18.70
CA GLN A 378 -37.94 -3.02 -19.49
C GLN A 378 -37.37 -2.70 -20.90
N GLU A 379 -37.54 -1.49 -21.37
CA GLU A 379 -37.12 -1.03 -22.70
C GLU A 379 -35.78 -0.25 -22.64
N ARG A 380 -35.25 0.04 -21.45
CA ARG A 380 -34.02 0.81 -21.28
C ARG A 380 -32.82 0.00 -21.65
N VAL A 381 -31.79 0.65 -22.21
CA VAL A 381 -30.57 0.00 -22.68
C VAL A 381 -29.36 0.77 -22.17
N SER A 382 -28.75 0.21 -21.12
CA SER A 382 -27.49 0.65 -20.55
C SER A 382 -26.81 -0.55 -19.88
N ILE A 383 -25.57 -0.37 -19.43
CA ILE A 383 -24.88 -1.41 -18.65
C ILE A 383 -25.62 -1.65 -17.33
N ASP A 384 -26.08 -0.60 -16.66
CA ASP A 384 -26.87 -0.72 -15.41
C ASP A 384 -28.19 -1.44 -15.63
N ASP A 385 -28.89 -1.14 -16.71
CA ASP A 385 -30.15 -1.80 -17.05
C ASP A 385 -29.95 -3.30 -17.35
N PHE A 386 -28.84 -3.63 -18.02
CA PHE A 386 -28.43 -5.02 -18.24
C PHE A 386 -28.23 -5.76 -16.93
N PHE A 387 -27.43 -5.21 -15.99
CA PHE A 387 -27.21 -5.86 -14.70
C PHE A 387 -28.45 -5.87 -13.81
N ARG A 388 -29.35 -4.91 -13.96
CA ARG A 388 -30.68 -4.96 -13.31
C ARG A 388 -31.47 -6.16 -13.81
N MET A 389 -31.57 -6.38 -15.12
CA MET A 389 -32.22 -7.56 -15.72
C MET A 389 -31.57 -8.85 -15.22
N VAL A 390 -30.23 -8.90 -15.13
CA VAL A 390 -29.51 -10.05 -14.60
C VAL A 390 -29.85 -10.29 -13.12
N LYS A 391 -29.96 -9.25 -12.30
CA LYS A 391 -30.36 -9.32 -10.89
C LYS A 391 -31.80 -9.82 -10.71
N GLU A 392 -32.75 -9.33 -11.51
CA GLU A 392 -34.15 -9.76 -11.48
C GLU A 392 -34.30 -11.25 -11.83
N ASN A 393 -33.39 -11.78 -12.67
CA ASN A 393 -33.42 -13.17 -13.11
C ASN A 393 -32.45 -14.12 -12.32
N GLN A 394 -31.98 -13.73 -11.13
CA GLN A 394 -31.03 -14.49 -10.32
C GLN A 394 -31.55 -15.88 -9.87
N TYR A 395 -32.86 -16.12 -9.93
CA TYR A 395 -33.43 -17.45 -9.66
C TYR A 395 -32.92 -18.52 -10.65
N LYS A 396 -32.44 -18.12 -11.84
CA LYS A 396 -31.81 -19.00 -12.82
C LYS A 396 -30.29 -19.06 -12.60
N ILE A 397 -29.73 -20.28 -12.55
CA ILE A 397 -28.31 -20.51 -12.26
C ILE A 397 -27.39 -19.71 -13.20
N GLN A 398 -27.70 -19.64 -14.49
CA GLN A 398 -26.92 -18.94 -15.50
C GLN A 398 -26.73 -17.45 -15.19
N TYR A 399 -27.75 -16.76 -14.69
CA TYR A 399 -27.68 -15.36 -14.34
C TYR A 399 -26.93 -15.11 -13.02
N ARG A 400 -27.00 -16.04 -12.05
CA ARG A 400 -26.15 -16.02 -10.85
C ARG A 400 -24.68 -16.14 -11.18
N VAL A 401 -24.32 -17.08 -12.05
CA VAL A 401 -22.94 -17.26 -12.51
C VAL A 401 -22.48 -16.03 -13.29
N MET A 402 -23.33 -15.47 -14.16
CA MET A 402 -23.02 -14.24 -14.89
C MET A 402 -22.77 -13.10 -13.94
N LEU A 403 -23.63 -12.87 -12.96
CA LEU A 403 -23.47 -11.78 -11.98
C LEU A 403 -22.20 -11.94 -11.15
N SER A 404 -21.88 -13.16 -10.70
CA SER A 404 -20.64 -13.40 -9.93
C SER A 404 -19.37 -13.16 -10.75
N ARG A 405 -19.42 -13.37 -12.08
CA ARG A 405 -18.30 -13.14 -12.99
C ARG A 405 -17.92 -11.66 -13.11
N PHE A 406 -18.91 -10.75 -12.97
CA PHE A 406 -18.70 -9.31 -13.10
C PHE A 406 -18.71 -8.58 -11.75
N ARG A 407 -18.88 -9.30 -10.64
CA ARG A 407 -18.74 -8.72 -9.30
C ARG A 407 -17.28 -8.66 -8.90
N GLY A 408 -16.88 -7.49 -8.45
CA GLY A 408 -15.55 -7.21 -7.92
C GLY A 408 -15.61 -6.17 -6.83
N LYS A 409 -14.44 -5.83 -6.32
CA LYS A 409 -14.28 -4.76 -5.34
C LYS A 409 -14.26 -3.42 -6.09
N THR A 410 -15.34 -2.65 -5.96
CA THR A 410 -15.52 -1.35 -6.63
C THR A 410 -15.42 -0.20 -5.63
N ILE A 411 -15.08 0.98 -6.13
CA ILE A 411 -15.11 2.21 -5.31
C ILE A 411 -16.53 2.46 -4.83
N CYS A 412 -16.68 2.83 -3.57
CA CYS A 412 -18.00 3.17 -3.01
C CYS A 412 -18.62 4.34 -3.76
N PRO A 413 -19.88 4.23 -4.25
CA PRO A 413 -20.52 5.29 -5.02
C PRO A 413 -20.85 6.55 -4.18
N ASP A 414 -20.99 6.42 -2.86
CA ASP A 414 -21.35 7.54 -1.99
C ASP A 414 -20.14 8.34 -1.52
N CYS A 415 -19.09 7.67 -1.04
CA CYS A 415 -17.92 8.36 -0.56
C CYS A 415 -16.78 8.46 -1.58
N HIS A 416 -16.91 7.85 -2.77
CA HIS A 416 -15.89 7.84 -3.83
C HIS A 416 -14.49 7.44 -3.35
N GLY A 417 -14.44 6.51 -2.37
CA GLY A 417 -13.17 6.01 -1.80
C GLY A 417 -12.64 6.79 -0.60
N THR A 418 -13.26 7.91 -0.23
CA THR A 418 -12.82 8.75 0.91
C THR A 418 -13.10 8.13 2.28
N ARG A 419 -13.99 7.14 2.36
CA ARG A 419 -14.38 6.36 3.56
C ARG A 419 -15.20 7.10 4.60
N LEU A 420 -15.26 8.42 4.53
CA LEU A 420 -15.99 9.29 5.46
C LEU A 420 -17.40 9.60 4.97
N LYS A 421 -18.24 10.03 5.89
CA LYS A 421 -19.54 10.63 5.59
C LYS A 421 -19.35 11.92 4.79
N LYS A 422 -20.37 12.33 4.04
CA LYS A 422 -20.35 13.57 3.22
C LYS A 422 -20.15 14.82 4.08
N GLU A 423 -20.70 14.82 5.27
CA GLU A 423 -20.63 15.91 6.24
C GLU A 423 -19.20 16.28 6.61
N ALA A 424 -18.30 15.30 6.71
CA ALA A 424 -16.88 15.52 6.98
C ALA A 424 -16.19 16.38 5.89
N ASN A 425 -16.71 16.38 4.66
CA ASN A 425 -16.15 17.18 3.55
C ASN A 425 -16.59 18.66 3.59
N TYR A 426 -17.60 18.97 4.37
CA TYR A 426 -18.05 20.35 4.55
C TYR A 426 -17.09 21.13 5.47
N VAL A 427 -16.30 20.42 6.28
CA VAL A 427 -15.32 21.04 7.16
C VAL A 427 -14.00 21.23 6.42
N LYS A 428 -13.49 22.47 6.41
CA LYS A 428 -12.29 22.85 5.67
C LYS A 428 -11.30 23.61 6.53
N ILE A 429 -10.02 23.45 6.23
CA ILE A 429 -8.91 24.27 6.73
C ILE A 429 -8.15 24.77 5.51
N GLY A 430 -7.89 26.09 5.41
CA GLY A 430 -7.23 26.66 4.23
C GLY A 430 -7.91 26.29 2.90
N GLY A 431 -9.26 26.18 2.92
CA GLY A 431 -10.10 25.85 1.75
C GLY A 431 -10.15 24.36 1.37
N LYS A 432 -9.47 23.47 2.11
CA LYS A 432 -9.43 22.04 1.82
C LYS A 432 -10.05 21.18 2.89
N SER A 433 -10.79 20.14 2.49
CA SER A 433 -11.30 19.10 3.38
C SER A 433 -10.21 18.08 3.75
N ILE A 434 -10.43 17.31 4.82
CA ILE A 434 -9.50 16.25 5.24
C ILE A 434 -9.31 15.20 4.13
N THR A 435 -10.36 14.88 3.38
CA THR A 435 -10.34 13.92 2.28
C THR A 435 -9.47 14.39 1.13
N GLU A 436 -9.54 15.67 0.76
CA GLU A 436 -8.66 16.25 -0.25
C GLU A 436 -7.18 16.23 0.19
N LEU A 437 -6.89 16.48 1.47
CA LEU A 437 -5.52 16.44 1.98
C LEU A 437 -4.93 15.04 1.96
N VAL A 438 -5.68 14.01 2.34
CA VAL A 438 -5.15 12.63 2.37
C VAL A 438 -4.97 12.01 0.99
N GLU A 439 -5.58 12.58 -0.04
CA GLU A 439 -5.39 12.20 -1.45
C GLU A 439 -4.20 12.89 -2.11
N MET A 440 -3.69 13.96 -1.50
CA MET A 440 -2.47 14.61 -1.98
C MET A 440 -1.25 13.71 -1.80
N SER A 441 -0.28 13.82 -2.70
CA SER A 441 1.05 13.25 -2.46
C SER A 441 1.71 13.94 -1.25
N ILE A 442 2.53 13.19 -0.50
CA ILE A 442 3.20 13.69 0.70
C ILE A 442 4.02 14.96 0.39
N VAL A 443 4.63 15.04 -0.80
CA VAL A 443 5.33 16.27 -1.26
C VAL A 443 4.38 17.44 -1.29
N ASN A 444 3.25 17.32 -2.01
CA ASN A 444 2.28 18.39 -2.17
C ASN A 444 1.62 18.75 -0.84
N LEU A 445 1.35 17.75 0.01
CA LEU A 445 0.80 17.96 1.35
C LEU A 445 1.76 18.75 2.25
N SER A 446 3.05 18.41 2.23
CA SER A 446 4.08 19.15 2.97
C SER A 446 4.21 20.60 2.49
N GLU A 447 4.16 20.82 1.17
CA GLU A 447 4.18 22.18 0.60
C GLU A 447 2.92 22.97 0.99
N TRP A 448 1.77 22.32 1.04
CA TRP A 448 0.52 22.95 1.45
C TRP A 448 0.58 23.40 2.91
N PHE A 449 1.07 22.56 3.84
CA PHE A 449 1.24 22.94 5.23
C PHE A 449 2.21 24.12 5.43
N LYS A 450 3.27 24.20 4.61
CA LYS A 450 4.23 25.34 4.64
C LYS A 450 3.61 26.67 4.20
N LYS A 451 2.57 26.59 3.34
CA LYS A 451 1.86 27.77 2.79
C LYS A 451 0.57 28.10 3.56
N LEU A 452 0.20 27.28 4.55
CA LEU A 452 -1.04 27.44 5.30
C LEU A 452 -1.00 28.70 6.15
N GLU A 453 -1.90 29.62 5.86
CA GLU A 453 -2.11 30.85 6.62
C GLU A 453 -3.21 30.62 7.65
N LEU A 454 -2.90 30.85 8.91
CA LEU A 454 -3.80 30.73 10.06
C LEU A 454 -3.80 32.01 10.86
N SER A 455 -4.91 32.33 11.51
CA SER A 455 -4.96 33.40 12.50
C SER A 455 -4.07 33.09 13.72
N GLU A 456 -3.69 34.12 14.50
CA GLU A 456 -2.82 33.90 15.68
C GLU A 456 -3.46 32.93 16.68
N HIS A 457 -4.77 33.02 16.88
CA HIS A 457 -5.49 32.12 17.77
C HIS A 457 -5.48 30.66 17.24
N GLU A 458 -5.72 30.43 15.94
CA GLU A 458 -5.66 29.10 15.33
C GLU A 458 -4.24 28.54 15.39
N LYS A 459 -3.20 29.37 15.22
CA LYS A 459 -1.78 28.97 15.35
C LYS A 459 -1.46 28.49 16.77
N GLU A 460 -1.95 29.18 17.77
CA GLU A 460 -1.70 28.83 19.17
C GLU A 460 -2.34 27.48 19.54
N ILE A 461 -3.60 27.27 19.16
CA ILE A 461 -4.34 26.03 19.40
C ILE A 461 -3.70 24.86 18.66
N SER A 462 -3.27 25.06 17.42
CA SER A 462 -2.79 23.98 16.53
C SER A 462 -1.28 23.76 16.57
N LYS A 463 -0.51 24.58 17.27
CA LYS A 463 0.96 24.59 17.28
C LYS A 463 1.57 23.18 17.45
N ARG A 464 1.15 22.43 18.46
CA ARG A 464 1.67 21.09 18.73
C ARG A 464 1.29 20.11 17.62
N LEU A 465 0.04 20.18 17.15
CA LEU A 465 -0.46 19.28 16.08
C LEU A 465 0.29 19.53 14.77
N LEU A 466 0.48 20.80 14.40
CA LEU A 466 1.21 21.16 13.18
C LEU A 466 2.69 20.75 13.25
N THR A 467 3.33 20.89 14.42
CA THR A 467 4.70 20.44 14.63
C THR A 467 4.81 18.92 14.39
N GLU A 468 3.91 18.13 14.99
CA GLU A 468 3.91 16.67 14.83
C GLU A 468 3.63 16.24 13.37
N ILE A 469 2.65 16.86 12.73
CA ILE A 469 2.33 16.58 11.32
C ILE A 469 3.53 16.90 10.43
N THR A 470 4.10 18.09 10.56
CA THR A 470 5.22 18.53 9.69
C THR A 470 6.47 17.71 9.90
N HIS A 471 6.80 17.29 11.13
CA HIS A 471 7.93 16.42 11.43
C HIS A 471 7.74 15.04 10.78
N ARG A 472 6.57 14.41 10.93
CA ARG A 472 6.30 13.11 10.34
C ARG A 472 6.27 13.15 8.80
N LEU A 473 5.71 14.22 8.21
CA LEU A 473 5.77 14.42 6.77
C LEU A 473 7.22 14.58 6.28
N GLN A 474 8.06 15.32 7.03
CA GLN A 474 9.46 15.48 6.69
C GLN A 474 10.20 14.15 6.74
N PHE A 475 10.01 13.32 7.75
CA PHE A 475 10.59 11.98 7.80
C PHE A 475 10.19 11.10 6.61
N LEU A 476 8.92 11.15 6.19
CA LEU A 476 8.47 10.42 5.00
C LEU A 476 9.16 10.91 3.72
N LEU A 477 9.43 12.21 3.62
CA LEU A 477 10.20 12.80 2.51
C LEU A 477 11.67 12.35 2.55
N ASP A 478 12.26 12.33 3.72
CA ASP A 478 13.68 11.97 3.92
C ASP A 478 13.94 10.49 3.61
N VAL A 479 12.96 9.60 3.82
CA VAL A 479 13.06 8.18 3.41
C VAL A 479 12.59 7.92 1.97
N GLY A 480 12.33 8.97 1.17
CA GLY A 480 11.98 8.85 -0.25
C GLY A 480 10.54 8.42 -0.56
N LEU A 481 9.60 8.56 0.39
CA LEU A 481 8.19 8.18 0.23
C LEU A 481 7.27 9.35 -0.19
N GLY A 482 7.84 10.44 -0.69
CA GLY A 482 7.12 11.65 -1.06
C GLY A 482 6.00 11.48 -2.10
N TYR A 483 6.08 10.44 -2.92
CA TYR A 483 5.08 10.13 -3.95
C TYR A 483 3.83 9.43 -3.42
N LEU A 484 3.85 8.88 -2.20
CA LEU A 484 2.70 8.23 -1.60
C LEU A 484 1.63 9.25 -1.19
N THR A 485 0.40 8.75 -1.05
CA THR A 485 -0.73 9.48 -0.46
C THR A 485 -1.06 8.89 0.90
N LEU A 486 -1.59 9.69 1.82
CA LEU A 486 -1.98 9.20 3.15
C LEU A 486 -3.16 8.22 3.09
N ASN A 487 -3.99 8.30 2.05
CA ASN A 487 -5.14 7.41 1.85
C ASN A 487 -4.77 6.03 1.24
N ARG A 488 -3.52 5.85 0.79
CA ARG A 488 -3.08 4.57 0.22
C ARG A 488 -3.18 3.44 1.24
N LEU A 489 -3.79 2.33 0.84
CA LEU A 489 -3.97 1.14 1.68
C LEU A 489 -2.63 0.47 2.00
N SER A 490 -2.42 0.10 3.25
CA SER A 490 -1.18 -0.54 3.72
C SER A 490 -0.89 -1.88 3.04
N ASN A 491 -1.93 -2.65 2.69
CA ASN A 491 -1.79 -3.92 1.99
C ASN A 491 -1.42 -3.80 0.50
N THR A 492 -1.35 -2.58 -0.04
CA THR A 492 -0.91 -2.30 -1.42
C THR A 492 0.54 -1.82 -1.48
N LEU A 493 1.18 -1.66 -0.34
CA LEU A 493 2.58 -1.23 -0.22
C LEU A 493 3.52 -2.39 -0.54
N SER A 494 4.66 -2.06 -1.12
CA SER A 494 5.79 -3.00 -1.21
C SER A 494 6.42 -3.24 0.17
N GLY A 495 7.19 -4.32 0.31
CA GLY A 495 7.90 -4.61 1.56
C GLY A 495 8.80 -3.46 2.01
N GLY A 496 9.58 -2.89 1.09
CA GLY A 496 10.44 -1.74 1.37
C GLY A 496 9.68 -0.46 1.72
N GLU A 497 8.55 -0.17 1.05
CA GLU A 497 7.68 0.97 1.42
C GLU A 497 7.15 0.82 2.85
N SER A 498 6.66 -0.38 3.19
CA SER A 498 6.13 -0.69 4.52
C SER A 498 7.20 -0.55 5.61
N GLN A 499 8.41 -1.05 5.35
CA GLN A 499 9.54 -0.95 6.25
C GLN A 499 9.94 0.51 6.51
N ARG A 500 10.03 1.34 5.45
CA ARG A 500 10.34 2.76 5.60
C ARG A 500 9.27 3.54 6.35
N ILE A 501 8.00 3.22 6.18
CA ILE A 501 6.91 3.78 6.98
C ILE A 501 7.12 3.43 8.46
N ASN A 502 7.43 2.18 8.78
CA ASN A 502 7.71 1.77 10.16
C ASN A 502 8.94 2.47 10.74
N LEU A 503 9.97 2.68 9.93
CA LEU A 503 11.16 3.44 10.35
C LEU A 503 10.77 4.87 10.73
N THR A 504 9.95 5.56 9.92
CA THR A 504 9.52 6.93 10.21
C THR A 504 8.67 7.03 11.48
N THR A 505 7.83 6.05 11.74
CA THR A 505 7.01 5.99 12.97
C THR A 505 7.88 5.85 14.21
N ASN A 506 8.91 5.00 14.14
CA ASN A 506 9.86 4.81 15.25
C ASN A 506 10.77 6.03 15.48
N LEU A 507 11.17 6.73 14.44
CA LEU A 507 11.90 8.01 14.54
C LEU A 507 11.09 9.08 15.27
N GLY A 508 9.77 9.14 14.99
CA GLY A 508 8.85 10.06 15.67
C GLY A 508 8.67 9.76 17.17
N SER A 509 9.01 8.55 17.64
CA SER A 509 8.87 8.16 19.06
C SER A 509 9.99 8.68 19.98
N SER A 510 11.05 9.29 19.45
CA SER A 510 12.18 9.89 20.20
C SER A 510 12.82 8.97 21.25
N LEU A 511 12.82 7.64 21.04
CA LEU A 511 13.47 6.69 21.92
C LEU A 511 14.98 6.83 21.84
N VAL A 512 15.65 6.98 22.98
CA VAL A 512 17.09 7.17 23.10
C VAL A 512 17.70 5.98 23.83
N GLY A 513 18.93 5.60 23.47
CA GLY A 513 19.66 4.52 24.13
C GLY A 513 19.12 3.12 23.82
N SER A 514 18.48 2.95 22.69
CA SER A 514 17.93 1.67 22.19
C SER A 514 18.78 1.08 21.08
N VAL A 515 18.56 -0.21 20.77
CA VAL A 515 19.15 -0.87 19.58
C VAL A 515 18.06 -0.99 18.52
N TYR A 516 18.28 -0.39 17.36
CA TYR A 516 17.45 -0.56 16.18
C TYR A 516 18.07 -1.59 15.26
N ILE A 517 17.31 -2.62 14.90
CA ILE A 517 17.73 -3.71 14.02
C ILE A 517 16.87 -3.66 12.77
N LEU A 518 17.49 -3.40 11.62
CA LEU A 518 16.81 -3.25 10.33
C LEU A 518 17.25 -4.37 9.37
N ASP A 519 16.28 -4.91 8.62
CA ASP A 519 16.50 -5.95 7.62
C ASP A 519 16.46 -5.35 6.22
N GLU A 520 17.63 -5.23 5.58
CA GLU A 520 17.78 -4.73 4.20
C GLU A 520 16.98 -3.46 3.89
N PRO A 521 17.20 -2.34 4.62
CA PRO A 521 16.38 -1.14 4.46
C PRO A 521 16.57 -0.43 3.10
N SER A 522 17.60 -0.76 2.31
CA SER A 522 17.85 -0.24 0.97
C SER A 522 17.00 -0.87 -0.14
N ILE A 523 16.25 -1.92 0.16
CA ILE A 523 15.47 -2.68 -0.84
C ILE A 523 14.59 -1.78 -1.71
N GLY A 524 14.71 -1.96 -3.03
CA GLY A 524 13.91 -1.23 -4.03
C GLY A 524 14.20 0.27 -4.07
N LEU A 525 15.31 0.72 -3.49
CA LEU A 525 15.77 2.10 -3.56
C LEU A 525 16.70 2.31 -4.74
N HIS A 526 16.53 3.47 -5.37
CA HIS A 526 17.53 4.02 -6.27
C HIS A 526 18.68 4.63 -5.44
N SER A 527 19.92 4.61 -5.91
CA SER A 527 21.11 5.13 -5.18
C SER A 527 20.91 6.54 -4.61
N ARG A 528 20.19 7.42 -5.32
CA ARG A 528 19.80 8.74 -4.78
C ARG A 528 19.01 8.65 -3.46
N ASP A 529 18.10 7.69 -3.38
CA ASP A 529 17.22 7.54 -2.22
C ASP A 529 17.94 6.75 -1.09
N THR A 530 18.90 5.87 -1.43
CA THR A 530 19.84 5.23 -0.49
C THR A 530 20.66 6.28 0.28
N ALA A 531 21.18 7.29 -0.38
CA ALA A 531 21.92 8.38 0.27
C ALA A 531 21.07 9.14 1.32
N ARG A 532 19.76 9.34 1.05
CA ARG A 532 18.82 9.92 2.01
C ARG A 532 18.58 9.00 3.21
N LEU A 533 18.40 7.70 2.95
CA LEU A 533 18.22 6.71 4.01
C LEU A 533 19.44 6.67 4.93
N ILE A 534 20.66 6.70 4.39
CA ILE A 534 21.91 6.76 5.18
C ILE A 534 21.90 7.96 6.12
N LYS A 535 21.45 9.13 5.65
CA LYS A 535 21.34 10.32 6.49
C LYS A 535 20.40 10.07 7.67
N VAL A 536 19.21 9.50 7.42
CA VAL A 536 18.22 9.16 8.44
C VAL A 536 18.78 8.17 9.47
N LEU A 537 19.51 7.12 9.03
CA LEU A 537 20.13 6.13 9.92
C LEU A 537 21.23 6.77 10.80
N LYS A 538 21.98 7.71 10.25
CA LYS A 538 22.97 8.48 11.02
C LYS A 538 22.32 9.44 12.01
N GLU A 539 21.21 10.08 11.67
CA GLU A 539 20.45 10.91 12.60
C GLU A 539 19.91 10.05 13.76
N LEU A 540 19.39 8.85 13.47
CA LEU A 540 18.95 7.91 14.49
C LEU A 540 20.11 7.50 15.44
N GLN A 541 21.30 7.30 14.91
CA GLN A 541 22.52 7.05 15.67
C GLN A 541 22.90 8.26 16.55
N GLN A 542 22.87 9.47 15.98
CA GLN A 542 23.24 10.70 16.70
C GLN A 542 22.34 11.00 17.90
N LEU A 543 21.10 10.49 17.89
CA LEU A 543 20.22 10.52 19.06
C LEU A 543 20.69 9.62 20.21
N GLY A 544 21.84 8.93 20.08
CA GLY A 544 22.42 8.05 21.09
C GLY A 544 21.96 6.59 20.99
N ASN A 545 21.41 6.19 19.87
CA ASN A 545 21.01 4.80 19.61
C ASN A 545 22.12 3.98 18.94
N THR A 546 22.06 2.66 19.09
CA THR A 546 22.84 1.74 18.29
C THR A 546 22.00 1.30 17.09
N VAL A 547 22.51 1.48 15.89
CA VAL A 547 21.80 1.11 14.66
C VAL A 547 22.50 -0.10 14.04
N VAL A 548 21.83 -1.23 13.97
CA VAL A 548 22.32 -2.46 13.36
C VAL A 548 21.51 -2.72 12.10
N VAL A 549 22.15 -2.79 10.95
CA VAL A 549 21.52 -3.10 9.67
C VAL A 549 22.05 -4.40 9.12
N VAL A 550 21.18 -5.28 8.65
CA VAL A 550 21.54 -6.40 7.79
C VAL A 550 21.51 -5.88 6.36
N GLU A 551 22.64 -5.84 5.67
CA GLU A 551 22.73 -5.16 4.38
C GLU A 551 23.71 -5.78 3.39
N HIS A 552 23.47 -5.46 2.10
CA HIS A 552 24.29 -5.85 0.97
C HIS A 552 24.66 -4.67 0.07
N ASP A 553 24.04 -3.51 0.31
CA ASP A 553 24.31 -2.28 -0.46
C ASP A 553 25.67 -1.69 -0.07
N GLU A 554 26.51 -1.43 -1.08
CA GLU A 554 27.88 -0.91 -0.89
C GLU A 554 27.87 0.46 -0.20
N GLU A 555 26.94 1.36 -0.58
CA GLU A 555 26.89 2.71 -0.01
C GLU A 555 26.59 2.67 1.50
N ILE A 556 25.68 1.78 1.92
CA ILE A 556 25.35 1.60 3.34
C ILE A 556 26.50 0.96 4.10
N MET A 557 27.14 -0.08 3.54
CA MET A 557 28.30 -0.72 4.19
C MET A 557 29.48 0.25 4.37
N ARG A 558 29.75 1.10 3.38
CA ARG A 558 30.80 2.15 3.48
C ARG A 558 30.41 3.27 4.46
N ALA A 559 29.13 3.56 4.62
CA ALA A 559 28.62 4.59 5.52
C ALA A 559 28.56 4.13 6.99
N ALA A 560 28.58 2.80 7.24
CA ALA A 560 28.59 2.24 8.58
C ALA A 560 29.92 2.53 9.31
N ASP A 561 29.87 2.66 10.64
CA ASP A 561 31.08 2.82 11.47
C ASP A 561 31.80 1.49 11.67
N TYR A 562 31.06 0.38 11.65
CA TYR A 562 31.57 -0.95 11.95
C TYR A 562 30.88 -1.99 11.07
N LEU A 563 31.65 -2.94 10.55
CA LEU A 563 31.17 -4.02 9.69
C LEU A 563 31.39 -5.38 10.37
N ILE A 564 30.41 -6.24 10.28
CA ILE A 564 30.47 -7.65 10.70
C ILE A 564 30.08 -8.49 9.47
N ASP A 565 31.04 -9.25 8.94
CA ASP A 565 30.84 -10.14 7.80
C ASP A 565 30.69 -11.58 8.25
N ILE A 566 29.59 -12.24 7.87
CA ILE A 566 29.29 -13.61 8.21
C ILE A 566 29.39 -14.50 6.97
N GLY A 567 30.27 -15.51 7.07
CA GLY A 567 30.55 -16.38 5.94
C GLY A 567 31.26 -17.66 6.34
N PRO A 568 32.19 -18.16 5.49
CA PRO A 568 32.48 -17.65 4.15
C PRO A 568 31.37 -17.90 3.12
N ASP A 569 30.65 -19.03 3.22
CA ASP A 569 29.60 -19.48 2.31
C ASP A 569 28.24 -19.57 2.99
N ALA A 570 27.30 -20.18 2.31
CA ALA A 570 25.93 -20.34 2.78
C ALA A 570 25.70 -21.64 3.57
N GLY A 571 24.64 -21.67 4.38
CA GLY A 571 24.19 -22.87 5.09
C GLY A 571 25.25 -23.49 6.00
N ARG A 572 25.55 -24.80 5.81
CA ARG A 572 26.50 -25.54 6.65
C ARG A 572 27.93 -25.04 6.52
N LEU A 573 28.31 -24.45 5.41
CA LEU A 573 29.63 -23.90 5.16
C LEU A 573 29.78 -22.47 5.70
N GLY A 574 28.71 -21.78 5.99
CA GLY A 574 28.65 -20.46 6.58
C GLY A 574 28.63 -20.46 8.11
N GLY A 575 28.09 -19.42 8.70
CA GLY A 575 27.85 -19.29 10.13
C GLY A 575 29.05 -18.93 10.97
N ARG A 576 30.14 -18.41 10.36
CA ARG A 576 31.34 -17.90 11.05
C ARG A 576 31.48 -16.40 10.84
N VAL A 577 32.11 -15.72 11.77
CA VAL A 577 32.51 -14.33 11.55
C VAL A 577 33.80 -14.36 10.74
N VAL A 578 33.79 -13.90 9.52
CA VAL A 578 34.93 -13.85 8.62
C VAL A 578 35.67 -12.51 8.63
N TYR A 579 34.94 -11.44 9.06
CA TYR A 579 35.52 -10.13 9.34
C TYR A 579 34.66 -9.41 10.39
N ALA A 580 35.30 -8.66 11.28
CA ALA A 580 34.64 -7.73 12.20
C ALA A 580 35.59 -6.59 12.55
N GLY A 581 35.30 -5.40 11.99
CA GLY A 581 36.19 -4.26 12.16
C GLY A 581 35.59 -2.93 11.76
N PRO A 582 36.28 -1.80 12.00
CA PRO A 582 35.80 -0.47 11.64
C PRO A 582 35.91 -0.24 10.13
N SER A 583 35.02 0.59 9.59
CA SER A 583 34.97 0.90 8.15
C SER A 583 36.24 1.57 7.62
N SER A 584 37.00 2.23 8.46
CA SER A 584 38.29 2.84 8.09
C SER A 584 39.28 1.84 7.52
N GLU A 585 39.24 0.55 7.92
CA GLU A 585 40.19 -0.47 7.47
C GLU A 585 40.00 -0.85 5.99
N TYR A 586 38.78 -0.99 5.52
CA TYR A 586 38.48 -1.36 4.11
C TYR A 586 38.21 -0.15 3.20
N SER A 587 38.09 1.05 3.77
CA SER A 587 37.94 2.30 3.01
C SER A 587 39.27 2.98 2.67
N THR A 588 40.39 2.37 3.08
CA THR A 588 41.73 2.89 2.76
C THR A 588 42.00 2.82 1.26
N THR A 589 42.68 3.85 0.75
CA THR A 589 43.17 3.90 -0.65
C THR A 589 44.60 3.36 -0.80
N ASP A 590 45.26 3.05 0.33
CA ASP A 590 46.61 2.50 0.33
C ASP A 590 46.57 1.00 -0.05
N LYS A 591 47.19 0.67 -1.19
CA LYS A 591 47.25 -0.70 -1.70
C LYS A 591 47.94 -1.68 -0.76
N ALA A 592 48.98 -1.21 -0.04
CA ALA A 592 49.69 -2.08 0.90
C ALA A 592 48.83 -2.45 2.11
N GLU A 593 48.03 -1.54 2.61
CA GLU A 593 47.04 -1.80 3.67
C GLU A 593 45.93 -2.71 3.18
N GLN A 594 45.44 -2.50 1.94
CA GLN A 594 44.44 -3.40 1.34
C GLN A 594 44.95 -4.82 1.15
N GLU A 595 46.19 -5.00 0.64
CA GLU A 595 46.80 -6.34 0.48
C GLU A 595 46.99 -7.04 1.84
N LYS A 596 47.36 -6.29 2.87
CA LYS A 596 47.46 -6.81 4.22
C LYS A 596 46.11 -7.28 4.76
N LEU A 597 45.08 -6.47 4.59
CA LEU A 597 43.69 -6.78 5.00
C LEU A 597 43.17 -8.04 4.28
N LEU A 598 43.41 -8.15 2.97
CA LEU A 598 43.01 -9.30 2.16
C LEU A 598 43.79 -10.59 2.58
N ALA A 599 45.05 -10.46 2.96
CA ALA A 599 45.84 -11.58 3.46
C ALA A 599 45.39 -12.04 4.86
N GLU A 600 44.92 -11.12 5.71
CA GLU A 600 44.42 -11.41 7.04
C GLU A 600 42.99 -12.05 6.98
N TYR A 601 42.14 -11.59 6.02
CA TYR A 601 40.78 -12.07 5.90
C TYR A 601 40.45 -12.68 4.50
N PRO A 602 41.16 -13.76 4.09
CA PRO A 602 41.03 -14.32 2.74
C PRO A 602 39.66 -14.96 2.45
N GLU A 603 38.88 -15.29 3.48
CA GLU A 603 37.56 -15.90 3.34
C GLU A 603 36.42 -14.87 3.17
N SER A 604 36.69 -13.57 3.42
CA SER A 604 35.67 -12.52 3.28
C SER A 604 35.49 -12.11 1.82
N TYR A 605 34.35 -12.50 1.20
CA TYR A 605 33.99 -12.00 -0.11
C TYR A 605 33.66 -10.51 -0.05
N THR A 606 33.03 -10.05 1.03
CA THR A 606 32.67 -8.63 1.19
C THR A 606 33.90 -7.72 1.09
N ILE A 607 34.97 -8.06 1.81
CA ILE A 607 36.21 -7.27 1.78
C ILE A 607 36.85 -7.29 0.38
N LYS A 608 36.81 -8.43 -0.34
CA LYS A 608 37.34 -8.52 -1.71
C LYS A 608 36.61 -7.56 -2.67
N TYR A 609 35.30 -7.43 -2.54
CA TYR A 609 34.52 -6.50 -3.37
C TYR A 609 34.68 -5.04 -2.93
N LEU A 610 34.65 -4.75 -1.62
CA LEU A 610 34.84 -3.39 -1.11
C LEU A 610 36.22 -2.79 -1.38
N THR A 611 37.24 -3.63 -1.52
CA THR A 611 38.62 -3.25 -1.89
C THR A 611 38.89 -3.32 -3.40
N HIS A 612 37.87 -3.61 -4.21
CA HIS A 612 37.95 -3.77 -5.67
C HIS A 612 38.93 -4.84 -6.14
N ASN A 613 39.25 -5.82 -5.29
CA ASN A 613 40.04 -6.98 -5.67
C ASN A 613 39.24 -8.01 -6.48
N GLU A 614 37.93 -8.09 -6.21
CA GLU A 614 36.92 -8.76 -7.06
C GLU A 614 35.89 -7.75 -7.53
N GLU A 615 35.47 -7.86 -8.78
CA GLU A 615 34.45 -7.00 -9.39
C GLU A 615 33.51 -7.81 -10.27
N ILE A 616 32.29 -7.32 -10.45
CA ILE A 616 31.37 -7.83 -11.47
C ILE A 616 31.81 -7.24 -12.81
N LYS A 617 32.27 -8.11 -13.71
CA LYS A 617 32.79 -7.69 -15.02
C LYS A 617 31.66 -7.13 -15.87
N VAL A 618 31.78 -5.87 -16.26
CA VAL A 618 30.90 -5.23 -17.23
C VAL A 618 31.24 -5.76 -18.64
N PRO A 619 30.25 -6.18 -19.45
CA PRO A 619 30.46 -6.59 -20.82
C PRO A 619 31.12 -5.49 -21.66
N THR A 620 32.09 -5.84 -22.48
CA THR A 620 32.77 -4.90 -23.39
C THR A 620 31.99 -4.62 -24.68
N SER A 621 30.96 -5.41 -24.95
CA SER A 621 30.07 -5.26 -26.10
C SER A 621 28.66 -5.70 -25.74
N HIS A 622 27.67 -5.02 -26.27
CA HIS A 622 26.25 -5.33 -26.10
C HIS A 622 25.74 -6.20 -27.25
N ARG A 623 24.75 -7.06 -26.97
CA ARG A 623 24.07 -7.87 -27.98
C ARG A 623 23.30 -6.96 -28.94
N ALA A 624 23.50 -7.18 -30.25
CA ALA A 624 22.69 -6.51 -31.25
C ALA A 624 21.27 -7.12 -31.30
N TRP A 625 20.28 -6.28 -31.49
CA TRP A 625 18.88 -6.69 -31.61
C TRP A 625 18.24 -6.10 -32.86
N ASN A 626 17.30 -6.82 -33.45
CA ASN A 626 16.52 -6.40 -34.61
C ASN A 626 15.02 -6.61 -34.43
N GLN A 627 14.64 -7.36 -33.40
CA GLN A 627 13.25 -7.61 -33.03
C GLN A 627 12.91 -6.87 -31.73
N TYR A 628 11.69 -6.34 -31.65
CA TYR A 628 11.23 -5.60 -30.48
C TYR A 628 9.71 -5.65 -30.32
N ILE A 629 9.25 -5.39 -29.13
CA ILE A 629 7.85 -5.08 -28.80
C ILE A 629 7.77 -3.58 -28.51
N GLU A 630 6.85 -2.87 -29.16
CA GLU A 630 6.62 -1.45 -28.91
C GLU A 630 5.26 -1.24 -28.26
N ILE A 631 5.25 -0.60 -27.11
CA ILE A 631 4.04 -0.15 -26.43
C ILE A 631 3.92 1.35 -26.69
N LYS A 632 2.81 1.78 -27.28
CA LYS A 632 2.53 3.19 -27.57
C LYS A 632 1.45 3.73 -26.65
N GLY A 633 1.65 4.96 -26.20
CA GLY A 633 0.67 5.69 -25.43
C GLY A 633 0.36 5.10 -24.04
N ALA A 634 1.34 4.55 -23.35
CA ALA A 634 1.15 3.96 -22.02
C ALA A 634 0.74 5.01 -20.97
N ARG A 635 -0.42 4.84 -20.30
CA ARG A 635 -1.04 5.85 -19.41
C ARG A 635 -1.56 5.32 -18.08
N MET A 636 -1.01 4.26 -17.59
CA MET A 636 -1.43 3.71 -16.30
C MET A 636 -0.79 4.48 -15.13
N ASN A 637 -1.56 4.81 -14.09
CA ASN A 637 -1.13 5.57 -12.92
C ASN A 637 -0.48 6.91 -13.30
N ASN A 638 0.82 7.09 -12.99
CA ASN A 638 1.55 8.30 -13.32
C ASN A 638 2.18 8.34 -14.72
N LEU A 639 2.06 7.28 -15.52
CA LEU A 639 2.59 7.25 -16.89
C LEU A 639 1.89 8.28 -17.78
N ARG A 640 2.67 9.04 -18.55
CA ARG A 640 2.20 10.21 -19.33
C ARG A 640 2.03 9.95 -20.83
N GLY A 641 1.54 8.78 -21.20
CA GLY A 641 1.34 8.45 -22.62
C GLY A 641 2.67 8.18 -23.35
N ILE A 642 3.56 7.45 -22.69
CA ILE A 642 4.90 7.16 -23.20
C ILE A 642 4.89 6.04 -24.24
N ASP A 643 5.81 6.17 -25.22
CA ASP A 643 6.11 5.13 -26.20
C ASP A 643 7.42 4.45 -25.82
N VAL A 644 7.41 3.12 -25.71
CA VAL A 644 8.55 2.35 -25.24
C VAL A 644 8.79 1.14 -26.12
N LYS A 645 10.03 1.00 -26.61
CA LYS A 645 10.53 -0.18 -27.33
C LYS A 645 11.24 -1.11 -26.36
N ILE A 646 10.89 -2.39 -26.42
CA ILE A 646 11.45 -3.46 -25.59
C ILE A 646 12.12 -4.43 -26.55
N PRO A 647 13.44 -4.42 -26.67
CA PRO A 647 14.19 -5.34 -27.51
C PRO A 647 13.99 -6.81 -27.08
N LEU A 648 14.02 -7.71 -28.05
CA LEU A 648 13.92 -9.16 -27.84
C LEU A 648 15.28 -9.84 -27.98
N ASN A 649 15.42 -11.03 -27.37
CA ASN A 649 16.65 -11.84 -27.35
C ASN A 649 17.88 -11.16 -26.75
N VAL A 650 17.64 -10.18 -25.87
CA VAL A 650 18.68 -9.43 -25.14
C VAL A 650 18.27 -9.23 -23.69
N PHE A 651 19.19 -8.72 -22.89
CA PHE A 651 18.97 -8.29 -21.51
C PHE A 651 18.55 -6.81 -21.48
N THR A 652 17.26 -6.56 -21.31
CA THR A 652 16.71 -5.22 -21.12
C THR A 652 16.52 -4.92 -19.64
N CYS A 653 17.09 -3.81 -19.17
CA CYS A 653 16.89 -3.33 -17.81
C CYS A 653 15.95 -2.12 -17.78
N VAL A 654 14.94 -2.15 -16.91
CA VAL A 654 14.01 -1.03 -16.68
C VAL A 654 14.34 -0.38 -15.34
N THR A 655 14.83 0.85 -15.39
CA THR A 655 15.34 1.57 -14.23
C THR A 655 14.68 2.92 -14.03
N GLY A 656 15.09 3.67 -13.01
CA GLY A 656 14.58 4.97 -12.62
C GLY A 656 14.25 5.05 -11.12
N VAL A 657 14.02 6.25 -10.63
CA VAL A 657 13.75 6.50 -9.20
C VAL A 657 12.49 5.76 -8.69
N SER A 658 12.38 5.59 -7.37
CA SER A 658 11.19 5.00 -6.75
C SER A 658 9.94 5.80 -7.11
N GLY A 659 8.86 5.09 -7.52
CA GLY A 659 7.61 5.74 -7.97
C GLY A 659 7.65 6.36 -9.37
N SER A 660 8.67 6.13 -10.20
CA SER A 660 8.76 6.67 -11.57
C SER A 660 7.82 6.02 -12.59
N GLY A 661 7.18 4.89 -12.25
CA GLY A 661 6.21 4.19 -13.12
C GLY A 661 6.69 2.85 -13.69
N LYS A 662 7.85 2.32 -13.28
CA LYS A 662 8.42 1.05 -13.75
C LYS A 662 7.43 -0.12 -13.66
N SER A 663 6.89 -0.36 -12.47
CA SER A 663 5.93 -1.43 -12.24
C SER A 663 4.61 -1.21 -12.97
N SER A 664 4.19 0.06 -13.18
CA SER A 664 3.00 0.39 -13.99
C SER A 664 3.20 -0.01 -15.45
N LEU A 665 4.37 0.28 -16.02
CA LEU A 665 4.71 -0.08 -17.40
C LEU A 665 4.81 -1.60 -17.58
N ILE A 666 5.58 -2.26 -16.73
CA ILE A 666 5.94 -3.67 -16.93
C ILE A 666 4.87 -4.61 -16.38
N LYS A 667 4.54 -4.51 -15.08
CA LYS A 667 3.56 -5.39 -14.41
C LYS A 667 2.12 -5.01 -14.73
N GLY A 668 1.86 -3.71 -14.91
CA GLY A 668 0.51 -3.20 -15.15
C GLY A 668 0.10 -3.22 -16.64
N ILE A 669 1.01 -3.06 -17.58
CA ILE A 669 0.71 -2.98 -19.01
C ILE A 669 1.34 -4.14 -19.80
N LEU A 670 2.68 -4.23 -19.85
CA LEU A 670 3.38 -5.21 -20.70
C LEU A 670 2.95 -6.65 -20.42
N TYR A 671 3.07 -7.07 -19.18
CA TYR A 671 2.80 -8.46 -18.77
C TYR A 671 1.35 -8.89 -19.04
N PRO A 672 0.31 -8.20 -18.56
CA PRO A 672 -1.07 -8.61 -18.84
C PRO A 672 -1.44 -8.45 -20.32
N ALA A 673 -0.88 -7.48 -21.05
CA ALA A 673 -1.12 -7.30 -22.47
C ALA A 673 -0.54 -8.46 -23.28
N MET A 674 0.69 -8.88 -22.99
CA MET A 674 1.32 -10.05 -23.62
C MET A 674 0.56 -11.34 -23.33
N ARG A 675 0.17 -11.57 -22.08
CA ARG A 675 -0.62 -12.77 -21.74
C ARG A 675 -1.93 -12.87 -22.53
N ARG A 676 -2.62 -11.74 -22.71
CA ARG A 676 -3.86 -11.71 -23.52
C ARG A 676 -3.61 -11.94 -25.01
N ARG A 677 -2.51 -11.40 -25.54
CA ARG A 677 -2.11 -11.64 -26.93
C ARG A 677 -1.77 -13.12 -27.21
N LEU A 678 -1.33 -13.81 -26.16
CA LEU A 678 -1.04 -15.26 -26.19
C LEU A 678 -2.24 -16.12 -25.75
N ASP A 679 -3.45 -15.56 -25.67
CA ASP A 679 -4.68 -16.23 -25.25
C ASP A 679 -4.62 -16.84 -23.84
N LEU A 680 -3.74 -16.32 -22.97
CA LEU A 680 -3.60 -16.73 -21.58
C LEU A 680 -4.50 -15.91 -20.67
N VAL A 681 -4.96 -16.51 -19.58
CA VAL A 681 -5.75 -15.81 -18.55
C VAL A 681 -4.89 -14.73 -17.89
N ALA A 682 -5.34 -13.48 -17.95
CA ALA A 682 -4.67 -12.35 -17.34
C ALA A 682 -5.65 -11.28 -16.88
N ASP A 683 -5.20 -10.48 -15.92
CA ASP A 683 -5.89 -9.25 -15.52
C ASP A 683 -6.01 -8.28 -16.70
N ALA A 684 -6.88 -7.27 -16.55
CA ALA A 684 -6.96 -6.19 -17.52
C ALA A 684 -5.64 -5.41 -17.56
N PRO A 685 -5.01 -5.21 -18.74
CA PRO A 685 -3.86 -4.32 -18.83
C PRO A 685 -4.28 -2.89 -18.52
N GLY A 686 -3.33 -2.10 -18.00
CA GLY A 686 -3.49 -0.65 -17.89
C GLY A 686 -3.67 0.01 -19.26
N GLU A 687 -4.00 1.27 -19.29
CA GLU A 687 -4.29 2.01 -20.52
C GLU A 687 -3.04 2.17 -21.40
N TYR A 688 -3.16 1.80 -22.66
CA TYR A 688 -2.18 2.00 -23.72
C TYR A 688 -2.88 2.10 -25.07
N ALA A 689 -2.31 2.81 -26.03
CA ALA A 689 -2.93 3.02 -27.34
C ALA A 689 -2.80 1.76 -28.22
N SER A 690 -1.57 1.26 -28.41
CA SER A 690 -1.32 0.05 -29.22
C SER A 690 -0.09 -0.72 -28.72
N MET A 691 -0.03 -2.00 -29.09
CA MET A 691 1.18 -2.82 -28.95
C MET A 691 1.52 -3.37 -30.33
N GLU A 692 2.71 -3.02 -30.81
CA GLU A 692 3.22 -3.31 -32.15
C GLU A 692 4.53 -4.10 -32.08
N GLY A 693 5.08 -4.46 -33.26
CA GLY A 693 6.34 -5.18 -33.37
C GLY A 693 6.22 -6.70 -33.34
N ASP A 694 7.30 -7.36 -32.94
CA ASP A 694 7.52 -8.81 -33.14
C ASP A 694 6.98 -9.67 -31.98
N TRP A 695 5.94 -9.23 -31.28
CA TRP A 695 5.36 -9.97 -30.16
C TRP A 695 4.94 -11.41 -30.49
N LYS A 696 4.68 -11.71 -31.76
CA LYS A 696 4.32 -13.07 -32.24
C LYS A 696 5.48 -14.05 -32.19
N SER A 697 6.73 -13.57 -32.10
CA SER A 697 7.90 -14.45 -31.94
C SER A 697 7.96 -15.05 -30.53
N ILE A 698 7.28 -14.44 -29.54
CA ILE A 698 7.19 -14.92 -28.17
C ILE A 698 6.02 -15.91 -28.06
N ARG A 699 6.26 -17.06 -27.41
CA ARG A 699 5.25 -18.10 -27.15
C ARG A 699 4.76 -18.11 -25.72
N HIS A 700 5.62 -17.74 -24.78
CA HIS A 700 5.30 -17.69 -23.36
C HIS A 700 5.75 -16.37 -22.75
N VAL A 701 5.05 -15.93 -21.71
CA VAL A 701 5.48 -14.81 -20.87
C VAL A 701 5.38 -15.21 -19.42
N GLU A 702 6.48 -15.04 -18.68
CA GLU A 702 6.59 -15.42 -17.29
C GLU A 702 7.02 -14.23 -16.43
N PHE A 703 6.30 -14.02 -15.31
CA PHE A 703 6.61 -12.96 -14.36
C PHE A 703 7.20 -13.59 -13.09
N VAL A 704 8.45 -13.29 -12.82
CA VAL A 704 9.21 -13.83 -11.70
C VAL A 704 9.32 -12.75 -10.63
N ASP A 705 8.46 -12.83 -9.62
CA ASP A 705 8.39 -11.93 -8.48
C ASP A 705 8.87 -12.60 -7.19
N GLN A 706 8.95 -11.82 -6.11
CA GLN A 706 9.38 -12.23 -4.78
C GLN A 706 8.31 -13.02 -3.99
N ASN A 707 7.11 -13.19 -4.54
CA ASN A 707 6.05 -13.93 -3.87
C ASN A 707 6.44 -15.40 -3.64
N PRO A 708 5.99 -16.03 -2.56
CA PRO A 708 6.23 -17.45 -2.29
C PRO A 708 5.85 -18.35 -3.47
N ILE A 709 6.63 -19.44 -3.68
CA ILE A 709 6.41 -20.42 -4.77
C ILE A 709 5.10 -21.21 -4.68
N GLY A 710 4.29 -20.96 -3.66
CA GLY A 710 2.96 -21.54 -3.50
C GLY A 710 2.22 -20.96 -2.32
N LYS A 711 0.88 -21.02 -2.40
CA LYS A 711 -0.02 -20.47 -1.35
C LYS A 711 -0.19 -21.42 -0.16
N SER A 712 0.22 -22.68 -0.27
CA SER A 712 0.07 -23.70 0.77
C SER A 712 1.24 -23.67 1.73
N THR A 713 0.99 -23.82 3.01
CA THR A 713 2.02 -24.05 4.05
C THR A 713 2.89 -25.29 3.82
N ARG A 714 2.55 -26.12 2.85
CA ARG A 714 3.26 -27.35 2.46
C ARG A 714 4.06 -27.19 1.16
N SER A 715 4.02 -26.01 0.52
CA SER A 715 4.82 -25.74 -0.67
C SER A 715 6.29 -25.68 -0.32
N ASN A 716 7.13 -26.37 -1.06
CA ASN A 716 8.58 -26.42 -0.85
C ASN A 716 9.36 -26.55 -2.18
N PRO A 717 10.68 -26.30 -2.21
CA PRO A 717 11.49 -26.36 -3.42
C PRO A 717 11.41 -27.68 -4.16
N ALA A 718 11.46 -28.83 -3.45
CA ALA A 718 11.44 -30.15 -4.08
C ALA A 718 10.13 -30.42 -4.85
N THR A 719 8.99 -29.98 -4.30
CA THR A 719 7.69 -30.11 -5.00
C THR A 719 7.56 -29.17 -6.16
N TYR A 720 8.06 -27.95 -6.03
CA TYR A 720 7.98 -26.95 -7.09
C TYR A 720 8.78 -27.37 -8.34
N LEU A 721 9.99 -27.89 -8.13
CA LEU A 721 10.85 -28.41 -9.19
C LEU A 721 10.45 -29.81 -9.70
N LYS A 722 9.38 -30.39 -9.13
CA LYS A 722 8.90 -31.76 -9.43
C LYS A 722 9.92 -32.88 -9.14
N ALA A 723 10.96 -32.59 -8.35
CA ALA A 723 11.91 -33.59 -7.91
C ALA A 723 11.27 -34.55 -6.89
N TYR A 724 10.29 -34.07 -6.12
CA TYR A 724 9.61 -34.85 -5.10
C TYR A 724 8.78 -36.02 -5.68
N ASP A 725 8.32 -35.94 -6.91
CA ASP A 725 7.59 -37.02 -7.58
C ASP A 725 8.51 -38.25 -7.80
N ALA A 726 9.75 -38.03 -8.23
CA ALA A 726 10.76 -39.09 -8.37
C ALA A 726 11.21 -39.61 -6.98
N ILE A 727 11.33 -38.78 -5.97
CA ILE A 727 11.62 -39.21 -4.59
C ILE A 727 10.53 -40.15 -4.09
N ARG A 728 9.23 -39.80 -4.27
CA ARG A 728 8.11 -40.66 -3.87
C ARG A 728 8.12 -42.02 -4.60
N ALA A 729 8.43 -42.01 -5.90
CA ALA A 729 8.54 -43.22 -6.69
C ALA A 729 9.71 -44.09 -6.19
N LEU A 730 10.85 -43.53 -5.88
CA LEU A 730 12.01 -44.21 -5.34
C LEU A 730 11.71 -44.91 -4.00
N PHE A 731 11.04 -44.21 -3.05
CA PHE A 731 10.63 -44.82 -1.79
C PHE A 731 9.58 -45.93 -1.94
N ALA A 732 8.59 -45.75 -2.82
CA ALA A 732 7.60 -46.78 -3.12
C ALA A 732 8.20 -48.04 -3.76
N ASN A 733 9.34 -47.93 -4.42
CA ASN A 733 10.06 -49.06 -5.01
C ASN A 733 10.84 -49.88 -3.98
N GLN A 734 11.04 -49.40 -2.76
CA GLN A 734 11.80 -50.14 -1.75
C GLN A 734 11.10 -51.42 -1.31
N PRO A 735 11.84 -52.48 -0.93
CA PRO A 735 11.28 -53.78 -0.55
C PRO A 735 10.19 -53.70 0.54
N LEU A 736 10.43 -52.95 1.59
CA LEU A 736 9.46 -52.79 2.70
C LEU A 736 8.18 -52.08 2.23
N ALA A 737 8.31 -51.04 1.38
CA ALA A 737 7.16 -50.35 0.83
C ALA A 737 6.29 -51.28 -0.04
N LYS A 738 6.91 -52.10 -0.86
CA LYS A 738 6.20 -53.11 -1.67
C LYS A 738 5.52 -54.15 -0.81
N GLN A 739 6.19 -54.60 0.25
CA GLN A 739 5.62 -55.57 1.20
C GLN A 739 4.40 -55.02 1.96
N MET A 740 4.43 -53.75 2.30
CA MET A 740 3.33 -53.06 3.00
C MET A 740 2.27 -52.50 2.06
N GLY A 741 2.45 -52.63 0.72
CA GLY A 741 1.54 -52.10 -0.27
C GLY A 741 1.52 -50.58 -0.41
N PHE A 742 2.59 -49.90 0.00
CA PHE A 742 2.69 -48.46 -0.06
C PHE A 742 2.99 -47.98 -1.50
N THR A 743 2.04 -47.26 -2.08
CA THR A 743 2.21 -46.60 -3.39
C THR A 743 2.90 -45.23 -3.18
N PRO A 744 3.37 -44.57 -4.28
CA PRO A 744 3.95 -43.22 -4.18
C PRO A 744 3.05 -42.19 -3.46
N GLN A 745 1.75 -42.43 -3.40
CA GLN A 745 0.78 -41.58 -2.74
C GLN A 745 0.97 -41.54 -1.21
N TYR A 746 1.39 -42.67 -0.59
CA TYR A 746 1.66 -42.74 0.84
C TYR A 746 2.85 -41.88 1.28
N PHE A 747 3.81 -41.63 0.41
CA PHE A 747 4.95 -40.75 0.66
C PHE A 747 4.64 -39.28 0.34
N SER A 748 3.35 -38.90 0.17
CA SER A 748 2.92 -37.53 -0.03
C SER A 748 2.42 -36.91 1.26
N PHE A 749 2.95 -35.73 1.62
CA PHE A 749 2.45 -34.94 2.75
C PHE A 749 1.19 -34.12 2.37
N ASN A 750 0.76 -34.14 1.10
CA ASN A 750 -0.43 -33.42 0.60
C ASN A 750 -1.69 -34.26 0.60
N THR A 751 -1.56 -35.58 0.43
CA THR A 751 -2.68 -36.52 0.33
C THR A 751 -2.85 -37.37 1.59
N GLU A 752 -4.05 -37.84 1.84
CA GLU A 752 -4.34 -38.77 2.93
C GLU A 752 -3.71 -40.14 2.67
N GLY A 753 -3.43 -40.87 3.75
CA GLY A 753 -2.77 -42.18 3.74
C GLY A 753 -1.52 -42.21 4.62
N GLY A 754 -0.42 -41.62 4.14
CA GLY A 754 0.85 -41.64 4.89
C GLY A 754 1.17 -40.40 5.71
N ARG A 755 0.50 -39.29 5.48
CA ARG A 755 0.75 -38.03 6.23
C ARG A 755 0.24 -38.10 7.68
N CYS A 756 0.87 -37.36 8.58
CA CYS A 756 0.35 -37.14 9.93
C CYS A 756 -1.05 -36.50 9.86
N GLU A 757 -2.02 -37.08 10.60
CA GLU A 757 -3.41 -36.63 10.58
C GLU A 757 -3.62 -35.33 11.34
N GLU A 758 -2.89 -35.12 12.44
CA GLU A 758 -2.99 -33.93 13.29
C GLU A 758 -2.51 -32.67 12.57
N CYS A 759 -1.28 -32.63 12.08
CA CYS A 759 -0.75 -31.48 11.34
C CYS A 759 -1.06 -31.53 9.85
N LYS A 760 -1.77 -32.54 9.36
CA LYS A 760 -2.12 -32.76 7.96
C LYS A 760 -0.91 -32.68 7.02
N GLY A 761 0.26 -33.11 7.49
CA GLY A 761 1.52 -33.10 6.74
C GLY A 761 2.32 -31.80 6.77
N ALA A 762 1.92 -30.81 7.55
CA ALA A 762 2.68 -29.55 7.69
C ALA A 762 3.92 -29.71 8.58
N GLY A 763 3.89 -30.61 9.56
CA GLY A 763 4.93 -30.80 10.58
C GLY A 763 4.79 -29.90 11.80
N TYR A 764 3.92 -28.87 11.70
CA TYR A 764 3.64 -27.90 12.76
C TYR A 764 2.18 -27.53 12.77
N VAL A 765 1.70 -26.98 13.88
CA VAL A 765 0.36 -26.45 14.07
C VAL A 765 0.48 -24.95 14.26
N THR A 766 -0.29 -24.17 13.47
CA THR A 766 -0.32 -22.71 13.59
C THR A 766 -1.53 -22.30 14.43
N ILE A 767 -1.28 -21.51 15.47
CA ILE A 767 -2.32 -20.89 16.30
C ILE A 767 -2.43 -19.45 15.81
N GLU A 768 -3.56 -19.13 15.18
CA GLU A 768 -3.85 -17.78 14.71
C GLU A 768 -4.14 -16.86 15.91
N MET A 769 -3.40 -15.77 16.04
CA MET A 769 -3.55 -14.79 17.10
C MET A 769 -4.18 -13.52 16.54
N GLN A 770 -5.30 -13.07 17.12
CA GLN A 770 -6.06 -11.92 16.60
C GLN A 770 -5.28 -10.57 16.61
N PHE A 771 -4.33 -10.41 17.55
CA PHE A 771 -3.62 -9.14 17.79
C PHE A 771 -2.10 -9.25 17.74
N MET A 772 -1.54 -10.42 17.43
CA MET A 772 -0.11 -10.71 17.40
C MET A 772 0.23 -11.61 16.21
N ALA A 773 1.52 -11.78 15.92
CA ALA A 773 1.97 -12.75 14.93
C ALA A 773 1.52 -14.17 15.30
N ASP A 774 1.12 -14.95 14.29
CA ASP A 774 0.68 -16.33 14.47
C ASP A 774 1.78 -17.16 15.17
N LEU A 775 1.39 -17.96 16.17
CA LEU A 775 2.31 -18.86 16.88
C LEU A 775 2.39 -20.22 16.17
N THR A 776 3.59 -20.59 15.78
CA THR A 776 3.82 -21.90 15.13
C THR A 776 4.45 -22.87 16.14
N LEU A 777 3.79 -23.97 16.44
CA LEU A 777 4.25 -25.02 17.34
C LEU A 777 4.56 -26.30 16.56
N THR A 778 5.63 -26.99 16.92
CA THR A 778 5.95 -28.30 16.35
C THR A 778 4.81 -29.28 16.69
N CYS A 779 4.33 -30.03 15.71
CA CYS A 779 3.28 -31.03 15.92
C CYS A 779 3.76 -32.11 16.91
N GLU A 780 3.02 -32.35 17.98
CA GLU A 780 3.38 -33.30 19.02
C GLU A 780 3.29 -34.75 18.53
N ALA A 781 2.33 -35.09 17.71
CA ALA A 781 2.11 -36.45 17.20
C ALA A 781 3.25 -36.92 16.29
N CYS A 782 3.67 -36.11 15.33
CA CYS A 782 4.76 -36.48 14.40
C CYS A 782 6.11 -35.88 14.76
N LYS A 783 6.21 -35.07 15.80
CA LYS A 783 7.44 -34.38 16.23
C LYS A 783 8.14 -33.66 15.08
N GLY A 784 7.36 -33.01 14.22
CA GLY A 784 7.86 -32.28 13.05
C GLY A 784 8.12 -33.13 11.79
N LYS A 785 8.00 -34.46 11.86
CA LYS A 785 8.37 -35.38 10.77
C LYS A 785 7.33 -35.49 9.65
N ARG A 786 6.14 -34.86 9.77
CA ARG A 786 5.11 -34.77 8.71
C ARG A 786 4.37 -36.06 8.36
N PHE A 787 4.94 -37.25 8.59
CA PHE A 787 4.43 -38.56 8.20
C PHE A 787 4.08 -39.42 9.42
N LYS A 788 3.29 -40.48 9.18
CA LYS A 788 3.04 -41.55 10.14
C LYS A 788 4.31 -42.36 10.35
N HIS A 789 4.39 -43.05 11.50
CA HIS A 789 5.58 -43.81 11.88
C HIS A 789 5.91 -44.92 10.86
N ASP A 790 4.91 -45.64 10.39
CA ASP A 790 5.06 -46.78 9.46
C ASP A 790 5.71 -46.35 8.13
N ILE A 791 5.41 -45.11 7.66
CA ILE A 791 6.01 -44.55 6.44
C ILE A 791 7.49 -44.23 6.66
N LEU A 792 7.85 -43.79 7.87
CA LEU A 792 9.23 -43.46 8.22
C LEU A 792 10.12 -44.69 8.45
N GLU A 793 9.54 -45.89 8.53
CA GLU A 793 10.31 -47.13 8.57
C GLU A 793 10.89 -47.51 7.20
N VAL A 794 10.27 -47.05 6.11
CA VAL A 794 10.83 -47.26 4.76
C VAL A 794 12.03 -46.39 4.54
N ARG A 795 13.15 -47.04 4.22
CA ARG A 795 14.46 -46.36 4.05
C ARG A 795 15.09 -46.63 2.70
N TYR A 796 15.74 -45.61 2.17
CA TYR A 796 16.63 -45.67 1.02
C TYR A 796 18.02 -45.18 1.46
N GLY A 797 19.08 -45.95 1.24
CA GLY A 797 20.44 -45.59 1.70
C GLY A 797 20.53 -45.31 3.19
N GLY A 798 19.67 -45.96 4.03
CA GLY A 798 19.62 -45.74 5.50
C GLY A 798 18.84 -44.50 5.93
N LYS A 799 18.29 -43.68 5.00
CA LYS A 799 17.53 -42.45 5.25
C LYS A 799 16.05 -42.66 5.02
N ASP A 800 15.20 -42.13 5.87
CA ASP A 800 13.76 -42.06 5.67
C ASP A 800 13.37 -40.85 4.81
N VAL A 801 12.10 -40.76 4.40
CA VAL A 801 11.62 -39.67 3.52
C VAL A 801 11.73 -38.30 4.19
N ASN A 802 11.59 -38.21 5.52
CA ASN A 802 11.76 -36.96 6.24
C ASN A 802 13.24 -36.56 6.36
N ASP A 803 14.14 -37.52 6.52
CA ASP A 803 15.59 -37.25 6.48
C ASP A 803 15.98 -36.64 5.13
N VAL A 804 15.46 -37.19 4.02
CA VAL A 804 15.69 -36.65 2.67
C VAL A 804 15.14 -35.24 2.53
N LEU A 805 13.94 -34.95 3.03
CA LEU A 805 13.37 -33.61 3.00
C LEU A 805 14.17 -32.59 3.84
N ASN A 806 14.89 -33.05 4.86
CA ASN A 806 15.75 -32.22 5.68
C ASN A 806 17.18 -32.05 5.12
N MET A 807 17.54 -32.77 4.07
CA MET A 807 18.80 -32.55 3.36
C MET A 807 18.79 -31.21 2.66
N THR A 808 19.93 -30.55 2.60
CA THR A 808 20.17 -29.44 1.69
C THR A 808 20.20 -29.95 0.24
N VAL A 809 20.02 -29.03 -0.71
CA VAL A 809 20.12 -29.38 -2.15
C VAL A 809 21.47 -30.01 -2.47
N ASN A 810 22.57 -29.47 -1.94
CA ASN A 810 23.91 -30.02 -2.15
C ASN A 810 24.06 -31.45 -1.58
N GLU A 811 23.63 -31.67 -0.34
CA GLU A 811 23.63 -32.99 0.29
C GLU A 811 22.75 -33.98 -0.48
N ALA A 812 21.60 -33.55 -0.97
CA ALA A 812 20.71 -34.41 -1.76
C ALA A 812 21.32 -34.78 -3.12
N ILE A 813 21.95 -33.84 -3.80
CA ILE A 813 22.64 -34.12 -5.07
C ILE A 813 23.76 -35.13 -4.83
N GLU A 814 24.58 -34.96 -3.81
CA GLU A 814 25.63 -35.89 -3.42
C GLU A 814 25.08 -37.28 -3.08
N PHE A 815 24.02 -37.31 -2.24
CA PHE A 815 23.38 -38.56 -1.81
C PHE A 815 22.76 -39.35 -2.98
N PHE A 816 22.04 -38.73 -3.88
CA PHE A 816 21.40 -39.38 -5.03
C PHE A 816 22.37 -39.64 -6.17
N SER A 817 23.55 -39.05 -6.20
CA SER A 817 24.64 -39.34 -7.13
C SER A 817 25.51 -40.53 -6.72
N ASP A 818 25.37 -41.05 -5.50
CA ASP A 818 26.15 -42.21 -5.03
C ASP A 818 25.70 -43.51 -5.68
N GLU A 819 26.45 -43.99 -6.65
CA GLU A 819 26.18 -45.23 -7.41
C GLU A 819 26.02 -46.46 -6.52
N LYS A 820 26.65 -46.50 -5.33
CA LYS A 820 26.56 -47.62 -4.38
C LYS A 820 25.15 -47.80 -3.79
N LEU A 821 24.34 -46.77 -3.81
CA LEU A 821 22.95 -46.79 -3.33
C LEU A 821 21.95 -47.24 -4.40
N GLN A 822 22.33 -47.20 -5.68
CA GLN A 822 21.49 -47.51 -6.84
C GLN A 822 21.48 -49.01 -7.11
N ARG A 823 20.48 -49.73 -6.58
CA ARG A 823 20.44 -51.21 -6.57
C ARG A 823 19.83 -51.83 -7.83
N ASN A 824 19.03 -51.07 -8.56
CA ASN A 824 18.33 -51.52 -9.75
C ASN A 824 18.14 -50.34 -10.73
N GLU A 825 17.73 -50.67 -11.96
CA GLU A 825 17.53 -49.72 -13.06
C GLU A 825 16.49 -48.61 -12.68
N GLY A 826 15.42 -48.94 -11.97
CA GLY A 826 14.43 -47.98 -11.52
C GLY A 826 14.93 -47.02 -10.45
N ASP A 827 15.85 -47.44 -9.57
CA ASP A 827 16.53 -46.55 -8.61
C ASP A 827 17.46 -45.60 -9.34
N PHE A 828 18.21 -46.10 -10.34
CA PHE A 828 19.12 -45.31 -11.19
C PHE A 828 18.36 -44.19 -11.92
N ASP A 829 17.26 -44.53 -12.61
CA ASP A 829 16.47 -43.55 -13.35
C ASP A 829 15.85 -42.48 -12.43
N ASN A 830 15.27 -42.87 -11.27
CA ASN A 830 14.72 -41.91 -10.32
C ASN A 830 15.82 -41.00 -9.74
N CYS A 831 16.97 -41.54 -9.37
CA CYS A 831 18.10 -40.74 -8.85
C CYS A 831 18.61 -39.76 -9.91
N ARG A 832 18.76 -40.17 -11.15
CA ARG A 832 19.13 -39.27 -12.26
C ARG A 832 18.13 -38.14 -12.45
N ILE A 833 16.83 -38.42 -12.42
CA ILE A 833 15.76 -37.43 -12.52
C ILE A 833 15.86 -36.46 -11.34
N ILE A 834 16.05 -36.96 -10.10
CA ILE A 834 16.16 -36.11 -8.90
C ILE A 834 17.35 -35.16 -9.04
N VAL A 835 18.53 -35.66 -9.38
CA VAL A 835 19.75 -34.86 -9.54
C VAL A 835 19.58 -33.79 -10.61
N ASN A 836 19.06 -34.16 -11.79
CA ASN A 836 18.82 -33.20 -12.88
C ASN A 836 17.82 -32.10 -12.52
N ARG A 837 16.81 -32.43 -11.70
CA ARG A 837 15.83 -31.43 -11.21
C ARG A 837 16.40 -30.53 -10.12
N LEU A 838 17.36 -31.00 -9.32
CA LEU A 838 17.96 -30.24 -8.21
C LEU A 838 19.15 -29.37 -8.64
N LYS A 839 19.92 -29.81 -9.66
CA LYS A 839 21.13 -29.11 -10.12
C LYS A 839 20.90 -27.62 -10.45
N PRO A 840 19.80 -27.20 -11.12
CA PRO A 840 19.53 -25.78 -11.35
C PRO A 840 19.43 -24.94 -10.08
N LEU A 841 18.99 -25.52 -8.94
CA LEU A 841 19.04 -24.81 -7.65
C LEU A 841 20.47 -24.51 -7.20
N GLN A 842 21.37 -25.46 -7.41
CA GLN A 842 22.78 -25.28 -7.10
C GLN A 842 23.40 -24.20 -8.01
N ASP A 843 23.04 -24.19 -9.31
CA ASP A 843 23.57 -23.24 -10.30
C ASP A 843 23.15 -21.79 -9.97
N VAL A 844 21.95 -21.58 -9.42
CA VAL A 844 21.49 -20.25 -8.96
C VAL A 844 21.92 -19.90 -7.53
N GLY A 845 22.81 -20.70 -6.91
CA GLY A 845 23.34 -20.42 -5.57
C GLY A 845 22.43 -20.83 -4.42
N LEU A 846 21.45 -21.70 -4.61
CA LEU A 846 20.52 -22.19 -3.58
C LEU A 846 20.87 -23.61 -3.09
N GLY A 847 22.12 -24.03 -3.21
CA GLY A 847 22.56 -25.35 -2.74
C GLY A 847 22.40 -25.61 -1.25
N TYR A 848 22.24 -24.57 -0.45
CA TYR A 848 22.13 -24.62 1.01
C TYR A 848 20.70 -24.80 1.53
N ILE A 849 19.65 -24.51 0.74
CA ILE A 849 18.26 -24.66 1.20
C ILE A 849 17.88 -26.13 1.36
N LYS A 850 17.01 -26.43 2.31
CA LYS A 850 16.50 -27.78 2.52
C LYS A 850 15.43 -28.11 1.49
N LEU A 851 15.40 -29.36 1.00
CA LEU A 851 14.40 -29.83 0.03
C LEU A 851 12.97 -29.62 0.50
N GLY A 852 12.70 -29.89 1.77
CA GLY A 852 11.40 -29.73 2.41
C GLY A 852 11.16 -28.38 3.10
N GLN A 853 12.03 -27.37 2.89
CA GLN A 853 11.87 -26.05 3.48
C GLN A 853 10.58 -25.39 2.99
N ASN A 854 9.81 -24.86 3.92
CA ASN A 854 8.55 -24.21 3.56
C ASN A 854 8.81 -22.93 2.74
N SER A 855 8.04 -22.72 1.70
CA SER A 855 8.17 -21.52 0.84
C SER A 855 7.94 -20.21 1.57
N SER A 856 7.15 -20.20 2.65
CA SER A 856 6.93 -19.01 3.48
C SER A 856 8.12 -18.65 4.38
N SER A 857 9.06 -19.58 4.59
CA SER A 857 10.29 -19.35 5.35
C SER A 857 11.46 -18.94 4.46
N LEU A 858 11.30 -19.00 3.14
CA LEU A 858 12.28 -18.50 2.18
C LEU A 858 12.18 -16.98 2.06
N SER A 859 13.33 -16.30 1.94
CA SER A 859 13.34 -14.87 1.61
C SER A 859 12.74 -14.61 0.23
N GLY A 860 12.38 -13.36 -0.06
CA GLY A 860 11.83 -12.96 -1.37
C GLY A 860 12.78 -13.34 -2.51
N GLY A 861 14.07 -13.03 -2.36
CA GLY A 861 15.10 -13.37 -3.35
C GLY A 861 15.32 -14.88 -3.50
N GLU A 862 15.24 -15.67 -2.41
CA GLU A 862 15.33 -17.14 -2.49
C GLU A 862 14.13 -17.72 -3.26
N ASN A 863 12.90 -17.26 -2.99
CA ASN A 863 11.70 -17.68 -3.73
C ASN A 863 11.84 -17.39 -5.24
N GLN A 864 12.37 -16.22 -5.57
CA GLN A 864 12.59 -15.80 -6.94
C GLN A 864 13.63 -16.67 -7.66
N ARG A 865 14.74 -16.99 -6.99
CA ARG A 865 15.77 -17.90 -7.53
C ARG A 865 15.26 -19.34 -7.67
N VAL A 866 14.38 -19.82 -6.80
CA VAL A 866 13.73 -21.13 -6.99
C VAL A 866 12.87 -21.14 -8.26
N LYS A 867 12.12 -20.06 -8.53
CA LYS A 867 11.37 -19.90 -9.79
C LYS A 867 12.31 -19.88 -10.99
N LEU A 868 13.41 -19.15 -10.93
CA LEU A 868 14.43 -19.10 -11.98
C LEU A 868 15.03 -20.50 -12.24
N ALA A 869 15.40 -21.24 -11.18
CA ALA A 869 15.93 -22.59 -11.29
C ALA A 869 14.94 -23.55 -12.01
N PHE A 870 13.64 -23.42 -11.75
CA PHE A 870 12.62 -24.20 -12.44
C PHE A 870 12.63 -23.98 -13.96
N PHE A 871 12.80 -22.74 -14.41
CA PHE A 871 12.86 -22.43 -15.84
C PHE A 871 14.17 -22.89 -16.47
N ILE A 872 15.30 -22.72 -15.79
CA ILE A 872 16.60 -23.20 -16.28
C ILE A 872 16.60 -24.74 -16.43
N GLY A 873 15.92 -25.46 -15.55
CA GLY A 873 15.85 -26.92 -15.55
C GLY A 873 14.93 -27.55 -16.61
N LYS A 874 14.19 -26.75 -17.40
CA LYS A 874 13.39 -27.25 -18.52
C LYS A 874 14.29 -27.46 -19.75
N GLU A 875 14.26 -28.67 -20.33
CA GLU A 875 15.11 -29.04 -21.49
C GLU A 875 14.60 -28.45 -22.82
N GLU A 876 13.29 -28.42 -23.03
CA GLU A 876 12.67 -27.82 -24.23
C GLU A 876 11.89 -26.60 -23.83
N GLN A 877 12.28 -25.43 -24.32
CA GLN A 877 11.57 -24.19 -24.10
C GLN A 877 11.36 -23.44 -25.41
N GLU A 878 10.09 -23.09 -25.66
CA GLU A 878 9.75 -22.14 -26.73
C GLU A 878 10.20 -20.72 -26.31
N PRO A 879 10.46 -19.81 -27.29
CA PRO A 879 10.86 -18.44 -27.00
C PRO A 879 9.94 -17.79 -25.97
N THR A 880 10.52 -17.41 -24.83
CA THR A 880 9.80 -16.90 -23.65
C THR A 880 10.30 -15.51 -23.31
N LEU A 881 9.37 -14.60 -22.99
CA LEU A 881 9.69 -13.32 -22.39
C LEU A 881 9.67 -13.48 -20.86
N PHE A 882 10.84 -13.45 -20.24
CA PHE A 882 10.98 -13.44 -18.80
C PHE A 882 10.99 -12.02 -18.27
N ILE A 883 10.16 -11.77 -17.27
CA ILE A 883 10.09 -10.47 -16.58
C ILE A 883 10.47 -10.71 -15.12
N PHE A 884 11.53 -10.05 -14.66
CA PHE A 884 12.02 -10.12 -13.27
C PHE A 884 11.77 -8.80 -12.55
N ASP A 885 11.26 -8.85 -11.33
CA ASP A 885 10.99 -7.70 -10.48
C ASP A 885 12.00 -7.67 -9.32
N GLU A 886 12.98 -6.78 -9.39
CA GLU A 886 14.06 -6.57 -8.42
C GLU A 886 14.77 -7.88 -7.98
N PRO A 887 15.38 -8.64 -8.93
CA PRO A 887 15.94 -9.96 -8.63
C PRO A 887 17.22 -9.95 -7.75
N THR A 888 17.83 -8.78 -7.54
CA THR A 888 19.02 -8.66 -6.67
C THR A 888 18.69 -8.45 -5.19
N THR A 889 17.42 -8.39 -4.84
CA THR A 889 16.96 -8.22 -3.47
C THR A 889 17.57 -9.28 -2.55
N GLY A 890 18.26 -8.83 -1.49
CA GLY A 890 18.91 -9.70 -0.50
C GLY A 890 20.12 -10.48 -1.01
N LEU A 891 20.69 -10.07 -2.15
CA LEU A 891 21.86 -10.72 -2.74
C LEU A 891 23.16 -9.96 -2.44
N HIS A 892 24.15 -10.72 -2.01
CA HIS A 892 25.54 -10.27 -1.94
C HIS A 892 26.14 -10.17 -3.37
N PHE A 893 27.17 -9.35 -3.59
CA PHE A 893 27.88 -9.21 -4.87
C PHE A 893 28.24 -10.55 -5.53
N HIS A 894 28.71 -11.51 -4.73
CA HIS A 894 29.03 -12.86 -5.19
C HIS A 894 27.81 -13.60 -5.77
N ASP A 895 26.64 -13.43 -5.16
CA ASP A 895 25.39 -14.06 -5.62
C ASP A 895 24.85 -13.35 -6.87
N ILE A 896 25.02 -12.02 -7.00
CA ILE A 896 24.67 -11.24 -8.21
C ILE A 896 25.45 -11.76 -9.43
N LYS A 897 26.74 -12.07 -9.26
CA LYS A 897 27.55 -12.66 -10.34
C LYS A 897 26.94 -13.98 -10.85
N ARG A 898 26.49 -14.86 -9.96
CA ARG A 898 25.80 -16.11 -10.31
C ARG A 898 24.47 -15.85 -11.01
N LEU A 899 23.70 -14.88 -10.55
CA LEU A 899 22.43 -14.47 -11.16
C LEU A 899 22.63 -13.98 -12.61
N LEU A 900 23.64 -13.16 -12.86
CA LEU A 900 23.97 -12.68 -14.22
C LEU A 900 24.38 -13.82 -15.14
N HIS A 901 25.12 -14.84 -14.65
CA HIS A 901 25.40 -16.05 -15.42
C HIS A 901 24.10 -16.80 -15.80
N ALA A 902 23.16 -16.92 -14.87
CA ALA A 902 21.86 -17.55 -15.15
C ALA A 902 21.04 -16.76 -16.19
N PHE A 903 21.07 -15.44 -16.15
CA PHE A 903 20.43 -14.58 -17.15
C PHE A 903 21.04 -14.78 -18.54
N ASN A 904 22.36 -14.80 -18.64
CA ASN A 904 23.05 -15.05 -19.90
C ASN A 904 22.70 -16.42 -20.48
N ALA A 905 22.65 -17.46 -19.65
CA ALA A 905 22.25 -18.80 -20.07
C ALA A 905 20.81 -18.86 -20.64
N LEU A 906 19.88 -18.07 -20.11
CA LEU A 906 18.51 -17.96 -20.66
C LEU A 906 18.51 -17.26 -22.03
N ILE A 907 19.28 -16.17 -22.20
CA ILE A 907 19.36 -15.44 -23.47
C ILE A 907 20.00 -16.31 -24.54
N GLU A 908 21.07 -17.05 -24.24
CA GLU A 908 21.73 -17.97 -25.16
C GLU A 908 20.81 -19.11 -25.64
N ARG A 909 19.75 -19.44 -24.89
CA ARG A 909 18.69 -20.37 -25.30
C ARG A 909 17.58 -19.72 -26.16
N GLY A 910 17.72 -18.43 -26.51
CA GLY A 910 16.75 -17.71 -27.34
C GLY A 910 15.61 -17.07 -26.59
N HIS A 911 15.76 -16.81 -25.28
CA HIS A 911 14.76 -16.11 -24.50
C HIS A 911 15.05 -14.60 -24.41
N SER A 912 14.03 -13.80 -24.11
CA SER A 912 14.14 -12.36 -23.90
C SER A 912 13.97 -12.05 -22.42
N LEU A 913 14.81 -11.16 -21.89
CA LEU A 913 14.77 -10.76 -20.49
C LEU A 913 14.42 -9.28 -20.32
N VAL A 914 13.45 -9.02 -19.47
CA VAL A 914 13.13 -7.67 -18.98
C VAL A 914 13.26 -7.67 -17.47
N VAL A 915 14.15 -6.85 -16.92
CA VAL A 915 14.47 -6.82 -15.50
C VAL A 915 14.23 -5.43 -14.95
N ILE A 916 13.35 -5.30 -13.96
CA ILE A 916 13.19 -4.07 -13.19
C ILE A 916 14.29 -4.06 -12.14
N GLU A 917 15.19 -3.07 -12.16
CA GLU A 917 16.36 -3.06 -11.27
C GLU A 917 16.80 -1.66 -10.84
N HIS A 918 17.47 -1.64 -9.67
CA HIS A 918 18.13 -0.46 -9.11
C HIS A 918 19.63 -0.69 -8.84
N ASN A 919 20.07 -1.95 -8.77
CA ASN A 919 21.46 -2.28 -8.55
C ASN A 919 22.33 -1.87 -9.75
N LEU A 920 23.32 -1.01 -9.52
CA LEU A 920 24.16 -0.44 -10.58
C LEU A 920 25.00 -1.50 -11.29
N ASP A 921 25.46 -2.53 -10.59
CA ASP A 921 26.28 -3.58 -11.20
C ASP A 921 25.48 -4.41 -12.22
N VAL A 922 24.21 -4.63 -11.94
CA VAL A 922 23.29 -5.30 -12.88
C VAL A 922 22.92 -4.39 -14.05
N ILE A 923 22.64 -3.12 -13.77
CA ILE A 923 22.29 -2.12 -14.81
C ILE A 923 23.44 -1.95 -15.80
N LYS A 924 24.69 -1.89 -15.34
CA LYS A 924 25.89 -1.81 -16.18
C LYS A 924 26.07 -3.05 -17.08
N CYS A 925 25.55 -4.21 -16.69
CA CYS A 925 25.63 -5.44 -17.45
C CYS A 925 24.48 -5.63 -18.47
N ALA A 926 23.51 -4.72 -18.52
CA ALA A 926 22.40 -4.80 -19.45
C ALA A 926 22.82 -4.48 -20.90
N ASP A 927 22.14 -5.10 -21.87
CA ASP A 927 22.32 -4.76 -23.29
C ASP A 927 21.55 -3.49 -23.68
N TYR A 928 20.43 -3.26 -23.00
CA TYR A 928 19.55 -2.11 -23.24
C TYR A 928 18.89 -1.65 -21.94
N ILE A 929 18.82 -0.34 -21.75
CA ILE A 929 18.23 0.27 -20.55
C ILE A 929 17.04 1.14 -20.96
N ILE A 930 15.96 1.08 -20.19
CA ILE A 930 14.80 1.96 -20.27
C ILE A 930 14.74 2.72 -18.94
N ASP A 931 15.09 4.01 -18.94
CA ASP A 931 15.10 4.84 -17.74
C ASP A 931 13.87 5.71 -17.66
N LEU A 932 13.06 5.52 -16.59
CA LEU A 932 11.81 6.24 -16.33
C LEU A 932 12.02 7.30 -15.24
N GLY A 933 11.45 8.47 -15.45
CA GLY A 933 11.57 9.56 -14.49
C GLY A 933 10.93 10.87 -14.96
N PRO A 934 11.57 12.03 -14.68
CA PRO A 934 12.85 12.21 -13.94
C PRO A 934 12.70 12.00 -12.42
N GLU A 935 11.48 12.17 -11.87
CA GLU A 935 11.16 12.04 -10.46
C GLU A 935 10.11 10.92 -10.22
N GLY A 936 9.71 10.71 -8.96
CA GLY A 936 8.60 9.83 -8.60
C GLY A 936 7.24 10.55 -8.56
N GLY A 937 6.15 9.80 -8.61
CA GLY A 937 4.79 10.32 -8.50
C GLY A 937 4.38 11.24 -9.66
N ASP A 938 3.75 12.38 -9.35
CA ASP A 938 3.21 13.32 -10.34
C ASP A 938 4.27 13.97 -11.25
N LYS A 939 5.51 14.03 -10.81
CA LYS A 939 6.63 14.58 -11.61
C LYS A 939 7.37 13.49 -12.40
N GLY A 940 6.95 12.24 -12.26
CA GLY A 940 7.49 11.08 -12.98
C GLY A 940 6.68 10.69 -14.22
N GLY A 941 6.81 9.43 -14.59
CA GLY A 941 5.99 8.80 -15.63
C GLY A 941 6.41 9.13 -17.07
N ASN A 942 7.56 9.73 -17.28
CA ASN A 942 8.11 9.96 -18.62
C ASN A 942 9.25 8.97 -18.92
N LEU A 943 9.46 8.69 -20.20
CA LEU A 943 10.67 8.05 -20.68
C LEU A 943 11.79 9.12 -20.74
N VAL A 944 12.80 8.98 -19.88
CA VAL A 944 13.93 9.93 -19.82
C VAL A 944 14.93 9.63 -20.92
N VAL A 945 15.34 8.37 -21.02
CA VAL A 945 16.26 7.88 -22.04
C VAL A 945 16.08 6.36 -22.20
N ALA A 946 16.33 5.86 -23.40
CA ALA A 946 16.41 4.43 -23.68
C ALA A 946 17.58 4.17 -24.63
N GLY A 947 18.44 3.21 -24.30
CA GLY A 947 19.66 2.92 -25.05
C GLY A 947 20.62 2.02 -24.30
N THR A 948 21.88 1.98 -24.73
CA THR A 948 22.93 1.23 -24.03
C THR A 948 23.31 1.90 -22.70
N PRO A 949 23.96 1.19 -21.76
CA PRO A 949 24.42 1.80 -20.50
C PRO A 949 25.26 3.08 -20.71
N GLU A 950 26.09 3.14 -21.76
CA GLU A 950 26.94 4.30 -22.08
C GLU A 950 26.08 5.49 -22.55
N GLU A 951 25.05 5.23 -23.38
CA GLU A 951 24.12 6.28 -23.84
C GLU A 951 23.32 6.86 -22.66
N VAL A 952 22.88 6.00 -21.74
CA VAL A 952 22.20 6.45 -20.51
C VAL A 952 23.14 7.23 -19.60
N ALA A 953 24.38 6.79 -19.43
CA ALA A 953 25.42 7.51 -18.67
C ALA A 953 25.71 8.90 -19.28
N ALA A 954 25.68 9.03 -20.60
CA ALA A 954 25.88 10.31 -21.28
C ALA A 954 24.69 11.27 -21.11
N CYS A 955 23.48 10.77 -20.82
CA CYS A 955 22.27 11.58 -20.67
C CYS A 955 22.32 12.43 -19.38
N LYS A 956 22.32 13.76 -19.52
CA LYS A 956 22.41 14.72 -18.40
C LYS A 956 21.16 14.75 -17.54
N THR A 957 20.00 14.42 -18.10
CA THR A 957 18.70 14.43 -17.42
C THR A 957 18.40 13.13 -16.66
N SER A 958 19.11 12.05 -16.99
CA SER A 958 18.98 10.78 -16.31
C SER A 958 19.63 10.82 -14.92
N LEU A 959 18.85 10.54 -13.89
CA LEU A 959 19.38 10.38 -12.54
C LEU A 959 20.17 9.08 -12.41
N THR A 960 19.71 8.00 -13.01
CA THR A 960 20.43 6.74 -13.10
C THR A 960 21.76 6.92 -13.82
N GLY A 961 21.76 7.65 -14.94
CA GLY A 961 22.97 7.94 -15.71
C GLY A 961 24.06 8.68 -14.93
N LYS A 962 23.71 9.47 -13.93
CA LYS A 962 24.69 10.12 -13.02
C LYS A 962 25.50 9.13 -12.19
N PHE A 963 24.90 8.02 -11.80
CA PHE A 963 25.54 6.97 -10.99
C PHE A 963 26.23 5.91 -11.86
N LEU A 964 25.93 5.85 -13.16
CA LEU A 964 26.61 4.96 -14.09
C LEU A 964 27.96 5.52 -14.60
N ARG A 965 28.21 6.83 -14.46
CA ARG A 965 29.46 7.52 -14.78
C ARG A 965 30.61 7.16 -13.80
#